data_f892dfa5e6ddc8dbe122a69a5bafcaa2
#
_entry.id   f892dfa5e6ddc8dbe122a69a5bafcaa2
#
_cell.length_a   1.000
_cell.length_b   1.000
_cell.length_c   1.000
_cell.angle_alpha   90.00
_cell.angle_beta   90.00
_cell.angle_gamma   90.00
#
_symmetry.space_group_name_H-M   'P 1'
#
loop_
_entity.id
_entity.type
_entity.pdbx_description
1 polymer ?
#
loop_
_entity_poly.entity_id
_entity_poly.type
_entity_poly.pdbx_seq_one_letter_code
_entity_poly.pdbx_strand_id
1 'polypeptide(L)'
;MCVTLLLSVLTALPFDVDCGSAADRPDPTGCPAFEIAAPQNRGGAVVKAADFGFSETNDDNGAAIGAALAACRRVKAAKLVLKPGVYRCYGPKGVVIEGFEDFVFDGAGAELVFRRPPTYPMVPAWDHDSSRANFVIRNCRRMEIGNFDMDWDWRTLPLATGSKVVAVHVDDTVDNASYCDFELLGHGTRHPLHGQRFPVQRTQPMTPDFRHFLKGTQWWHGTYEGDAAAKTEWLSPTRIRVYPGVVDPSAPRWTGPNKRTFTPRDNRKMTDGVKVGDFVRIAHAYYGKGGFTLDSNADFTLHDVNVYACFGHGVYIDGTQTRWAMKNVSFAPRDMRHPISSSADTVHFVRSCGKALIDNLTVKLEADDAINVHDRFTVAKRVGARELEIVLERGGRFFRPAVGDTVELMDPGYNPLGWFGKVAKLDGERIVFDRPVPEKTPEEGWFLVMDRTAASDGVVIRNCTFEDMEMRTLINVSDATVENCRFVRTNGDALRCIADYTLKWWCEGMGTTNVVVRNCTFEGNCVREMVGSYYSLGADFVTWLGHPKEVKEARLNRRFVSDILVEGCTFRDSLGYFADLRFGTDLVFRNNVIERTGRRGACRETSGSARLERVCGVRFENNAFKLPAGAPAPRLDVADGMEGVTLRGNVIRRFKMEEDR
;
A
#
# COMPACT_ATOMS: atom_id res chain seq x y z
N MET A 1 -23.73 35.59 -3.98
CA MET A 1 -24.87 34.84 -4.54
C MET A 1 -24.48 33.38 -4.54
N CYS A 2 -24.91 32.62 -3.54
CA CYS A 2 -24.58 31.19 -3.41
C CYS A 2 -25.41 30.44 -4.45
N VAL A 3 -24.75 29.85 -5.44
CA VAL A 3 -25.46 29.00 -6.41
C VAL A 3 -25.52 27.61 -5.79
N THR A 4 -26.64 27.29 -5.17
CA THR A 4 -26.97 25.91 -4.78
C THR A 4 -27.44 25.22 -6.06
N LEU A 5 -26.55 24.48 -6.72
CA LEU A 5 -26.89 23.66 -7.88
C LEU A 5 -27.24 22.25 -7.42
N LEU A 6 -28.53 21.95 -7.36
CA LEU A 6 -29.07 20.60 -7.37
C LEU A 6 -29.16 20.15 -8.84
N LEU A 7 -28.18 19.37 -9.31
CA LEU A 7 -28.25 18.80 -10.65
C LEU A 7 -27.76 17.35 -10.65
N SER A 8 -28.63 16.46 -11.07
CA SER A 8 -28.36 15.04 -11.34
C SER A 8 -27.66 14.79 -12.70
N VAL A 9 -26.94 15.78 -13.23
CA VAL A 9 -26.19 15.69 -14.49
C VAL A 9 -24.77 16.16 -14.23
N LEU A 10 -23.78 15.41 -14.68
CA LEU A 10 -22.38 15.86 -14.67
C LEU A 10 -22.26 17.22 -15.36
N THR A 11 -21.98 18.26 -14.59
CA THR A 11 -21.72 19.61 -15.12
C THR A 11 -20.21 19.82 -15.14
N ALA A 12 -19.68 20.23 -16.29
CA ALA A 12 -18.25 20.56 -16.43
C ALA A 12 -18.07 22.07 -16.28
N LEU A 13 -17.23 22.50 -15.34
CA LEU A 13 -16.85 23.89 -15.14
C LEU A 13 -15.42 24.14 -15.65
N PRO A 14 -15.15 25.25 -16.34
CA PRO A 14 -13.79 25.63 -16.71
C PRO A 14 -13.02 26.12 -15.48
N PHE A 15 -11.73 25.81 -15.39
CA PHE A 15 -10.87 26.20 -14.28
C PHE A 15 -10.43 27.69 -14.29
N ASP A 16 -10.51 28.35 -15.42
CA ASP A 16 -10.08 29.73 -15.63
C ASP A 16 -11.15 30.77 -15.32
N VAL A 17 -12.25 30.35 -14.72
CA VAL A 17 -13.34 31.25 -14.28
C VAL A 17 -13.31 31.35 -12.77
N ASP A 18 -13.10 32.56 -12.26
CA ASP A 18 -13.20 32.81 -10.81
C ASP A 18 -14.65 32.68 -10.34
N CYS A 19 -14.89 31.76 -9.38
CA CYS A 19 -16.22 31.57 -8.82
C CYS A 19 -16.14 31.15 -7.34
N GLY A 20 -17.19 31.52 -6.59
CA GLY A 20 -17.37 31.12 -5.19
C GLY A 20 -16.55 31.94 -4.19
N SER A 21 -16.98 31.93 -2.94
CA SER A 21 -16.25 32.43 -1.80
C SER A 21 -16.25 31.38 -0.70
N ALA A 22 -15.08 30.81 -0.39
CA ALA A 22 -14.90 29.98 0.81
C ALA A 22 -14.63 30.90 2.02
N ALA A 23 -15.05 30.48 3.20
CA ALA A 23 -14.62 31.12 4.43
C ALA A 23 -13.11 30.98 4.58
N ASP A 24 -12.42 32.07 4.96
CA ASP A 24 -10.98 32.02 5.28
C ASP A 24 -10.78 31.10 6.50
N ARG A 25 -10.22 29.95 6.28
CA ARG A 25 -9.80 29.02 7.31
C ARG A 25 -8.28 28.89 7.28
N PRO A 26 -7.65 28.68 8.45
CA PRO A 26 -6.22 28.42 8.47
C PRO A 26 -5.88 27.17 7.64
N ASP A 27 -4.79 27.24 6.92
CA ASP A 27 -4.30 26.09 6.14
C ASP A 27 -3.87 24.94 7.06
N PRO A 28 -3.99 23.69 6.60
CA PRO A 28 -3.41 22.53 7.27
C PRO A 28 -1.91 22.71 7.53
N THR A 29 -1.44 22.22 8.67
CA THR A 29 -0.03 22.32 9.07
C THR A 29 0.76 21.02 8.84
N GLY A 30 0.05 19.93 8.59
CA GLY A 30 0.64 18.60 8.44
C GLY A 30 1.17 18.01 9.76
N CYS A 31 2.13 17.13 9.65
CA CYS A 31 2.70 16.44 10.80
C CYS A 31 3.49 17.42 11.71
N PRO A 32 3.17 17.50 13.02
CA PRO A 32 4.00 18.24 13.97
C PRO A 32 5.43 17.67 14.05
N ALA A 33 6.40 18.53 14.31
CA ALA A 33 7.79 18.11 14.46
C ALA A 33 7.96 17.12 15.62
N PHE A 34 8.78 16.09 15.40
CA PHE A 34 9.15 15.10 16.41
C PHE A 34 10.60 14.66 16.21
N GLU A 35 11.19 14.09 17.23
CA GLU A 35 12.53 13.55 17.21
C GLU A 35 12.53 12.03 17.45
N ILE A 36 13.50 11.35 16.85
CA ILE A 36 13.79 9.93 17.05
C ILE A 36 15.17 9.86 17.71
N ALA A 37 15.19 9.39 18.94
CA ALA A 37 16.43 9.34 19.71
C ALA A 37 17.36 8.24 19.18
N ALA A 38 18.61 8.61 18.89
CA ALA A 38 19.65 7.66 18.49
C ALA A 38 20.16 6.85 19.69
N PRO A 39 20.80 5.68 19.45
CA PRO A 39 21.49 4.93 20.50
C PRO A 39 22.53 5.77 21.24
N GLN A 40 22.50 5.72 22.56
CA GLN A 40 23.37 6.54 23.42
C GLN A 40 24.72 5.86 23.72
N ASN A 41 24.76 4.53 23.73
CA ASN A 41 25.97 3.76 24.09
C ASN A 41 26.88 3.48 22.88
N ARG A 42 27.18 4.49 22.05
CA ARG A 42 27.97 4.30 20.81
C ARG A 42 29.44 3.88 21.03
N GLY A 43 29.99 4.11 22.19
CA GLY A 43 31.36 3.72 22.59
C GLY A 43 31.49 2.40 23.35
N GLY A 44 30.39 1.65 23.52
CA GLY A 44 30.38 0.38 24.24
C GLY A 44 30.97 -0.80 23.46
N ALA A 45 30.91 -1.98 24.08
CA ALA A 45 31.45 -3.21 23.47
C ALA A 45 30.86 -3.52 22.08
N VAL A 46 31.72 -4.00 21.20
CA VAL A 46 31.35 -4.44 19.83
C VAL A 46 31.50 -5.95 19.73
N VAL A 47 30.45 -6.62 19.26
CA VAL A 47 30.44 -8.06 18.98
C VAL A 47 30.53 -8.26 17.47
N LYS A 48 31.39 -9.15 17.02
CA LYS A 48 31.51 -9.53 15.59
C LYS A 48 30.79 -10.84 15.35
N ALA A 49 29.89 -10.89 14.38
CA ALA A 49 29.15 -12.11 14.04
C ALA A 49 30.09 -13.25 13.58
N ALA A 50 31.23 -12.92 12.97
CA ALA A 50 32.24 -13.87 12.55
C ALA A 50 32.80 -14.73 13.70
N ASP A 51 32.86 -14.18 14.92
CA ASP A 51 33.32 -14.90 16.12
C ASP A 51 32.32 -16.00 16.57
N PHE A 52 31.13 -16.01 15.96
CA PHE A 52 30.04 -16.97 16.24
C PHE A 52 29.72 -17.86 15.04
N GLY A 53 30.62 -17.97 14.08
CA GLY A 53 30.48 -18.84 12.92
C GLY A 53 29.74 -18.24 11.73
N PHE A 54 29.52 -16.91 11.70
CA PHE A 54 28.97 -16.23 10.53
C PHE A 54 29.95 -16.34 9.34
N SER A 55 29.53 -17.03 8.24
CA SER A 55 30.40 -17.42 7.13
C SER A 55 29.65 -17.51 5.80
N GLU A 56 30.31 -17.15 4.71
CA GLU A 56 29.78 -17.29 3.34
C GLU A 56 29.58 -18.77 2.93
N THR A 57 30.26 -19.71 3.62
CA THR A 57 30.15 -21.13 3.35
C THR A 57 28.93 -21.80 3.98
N ASN A 58 28.27 -21.13 4.94
CA ASN A 58 27.08 -21.65 5.59
C ASN A 58 25.86 -21.59 4.66
N ASP A 59 25.00 -22.60 4.74
CA ASP A 59 23.67 -22.54 4.11
C ASP A 59 22.66 -21.74 4.93
N ASP A 60 22.91 -21.59 6.24
CA ASP A 60 22.10 -20.74 7.10
C ASP A 60 22.96 -19.99 8.12
N ASN A 61 22.99 -18.68 8.01
CA ASN A 61 23.65 -17.79 8.95
C ASN A 61 22.72 -17.25 10.05
N GLY A 62 21.42 -17.58 10.03
CA GLY A 62 20.47 -17.15 11.04
C GLY A 62 20.87 -17.59 12.46
N ALA A 63 21.36 -18.83 12.59
CA ALA A 63 21.84 -19.35 13.89
C ALA A 63 23.08 -18.59 14.40
N ALA A 64 24.04 -18.27 13.52
CA ALA A 64 25.25 -17.53 13.87
C ALA A 64 24.92 -16.08 14.32
N ILE A 65 24.03 -15.40 13.58
CA ILE A 65 23.52 -14.07 13.97
C ILE A 65 22.81 -14.15 15.33
N GLY A 66 21.96 -15.18 15.53
CA GLY A 66 21.26 -15.41 16.80
C GLY A 66 22.21 -15.61 17.98
N ALA A 67 23.29 -16.40 17.80
CA ALA A 67 24.33 -16.61 18.82
C ALA A 67 25.09 -15.31 19.15
N ALA A 68 25.41 -14.51 18.11
CA ALA A 68 26.05 -13.21 18.29
C ALA A 68 25.13 -12.21 19.04
N LEU A 69 23.84 -12.16 18.71
CA LEU A 69 22.84 -11.36 19.44
C LEU A 69 22.72 -11.80 20.91
N ALA A 70 22.73 -13.11 21.18
CA ALA A 70 22.74 -13.61 22.56
C ALA A 70 24.02 -13.19 23.31
N ALA A 71 25.17 -13.14 22.65
CA ALA A 71 26.40 -12.61 23.22
C ALA A 71 26.29 -11.11 23.49
N CYS A 72 25.73 -10.33 22.56
CA CYS A 72 25.47 -8.89 22.76
C CYS A 72 24.66 -8.63 24.04
N ARG A 73 23.63 -9.42 24.30
CA ARG A 73 22.83 -9.29 25.53
C ARG A 73 23.64 -9.56 26.80
N ARG A 74 24.47 -10.63 26.81
CA ARG A 74 25.29 -11.00 27.96
C ARG A 74 26.26 -9.90 28.35
N VAL A 75 26.89 -9.25 27.36
CA VAL A 75 27.91 -8.21 27.64
C VAL A 75 27.35 -6.79 27.54
N LYS A 76 26.05 -6.64 27.34
CA LYS A 76 25.39 -5.35 27.07
C LYS A 76 26.11 -4.55 25.97
N ALA A 77 26.39 -5.22 24.86
CA ALA A 77 27.11 -4.62 23.72
C ALA A 77 26.34 -3.43 23.15
N ALA A 78 27.07 -2.42 22.74
CA ALA A 78 26.53 -1.29 22.00
C ALA A 78 26.25 -1.65 20.53
N LYS A 79 26.98 -2.65 19.99
CA LYS A 79 26.94 -2.92 18.54
C LYS A 79 27.19 -4.41 18.23
N LEU A 80 26.42 -4.93 17.27
CA LEU A 80 26.74 -6.13 16.50
C LEU A 80 27.20 -5.71 15.10
N VAL A 81 28.30 -6.28 14.63
CA VAL A 81 28.83 -6.02 13.28
C VAL A 81 28.90 -7.32 12.50
N LEU A 82 28.33 -7.30 11.29
CA LEU A 82 28.54 -8.37 10.31
C LEU A 82 29.89 -8.18 9.58
N LYS A 83 30.08 -8.84 8.46
CA LYS A 83 31.27 -8.72 7.62
C LYS A 83 30.82 -8.58 6.16
N PRO A 84 31.49 -7.78 5.32
CA PRO A 84 31.20 -7.73 3.89
C PRO A 84 31.28 -9.10 3.24
N GLY A 85 30.38 -9.41 2.31
CA GLY A 85 30.27 -10.71 1.61
C GLY A 85 28.82 -11.07 1.36
N VAL A 86 28.57 -12.26 0.75
CA VAL A 86 27.24 -12.77 0.44
C VAL A 86 26.91 -13.95 1.33
N TYR A 87 25.85 -13.86 2.09
CA TYR A 87 25.51 -14.81 3.16
C TYR A 87 24.11 -15.38 2.99
N ARG A 88 23.99 -16.69 2.97
CA ARG A 88 22.71 -17.38 2.93
C ARG A 88 22.07 -17.40 4.31
N CYS A 89 20.77 -17.12 4.35
CA CYS A 89 19.93 -17.18 5.53
C CYS A 89 18.72 -18.07 5.20
N TYR A 90 18.96 -19.38 5.05
CA TYR A 90 17.99 -20.34 4.53
C TYR A 90 17.25 -21.12 5.63
N GLY A 91 17.38 -20.68 6.86
CA GLY A 91 16.72 -21.29 8.00
C GLY A 91 15.19 -21.13 7.97
N PRO A 92 14.48 -21.94 8.76
CA PRO A 92 13.02 -21.90 8.83
C PRO A 92 12.48 -20.67 9.57
N LYS A 93 13.32 -19.94 10.28
CA LYS A 93 12.98 -18.74 11.06
C LYS A 93 13.85 -17.58 10.61
N GLY A 94 13.29 -16.37 10.68
CA GLY A 94 14.04 -15.15 10.47
C GLY A 94 14.97 -14.80 11.63
N VAL A 95 15.75 -13.74 11.45
CA VAL A 95 16.60 -13.14 12.46
C VAL A 95 15.73 -12.41 13.49
N VAL A 96 15.75 -12.84 14.74
CA VAL A 96 14.94 -12.23 15.81
C VAL A 96 15.82 -11.30 16.66
N ILE A 97 15.44 -10.03 16.69
CA ILE A 97 16.07 -8.98 17.50
C ILE A 97 15.03 -8.44 18.50
N GLU A 98 15.22 -8.71 19.79
CA GLU A 98 14.20 -8.42 20.78
C GLU A 98 14.78 -7.82 22.06
N GLY A 99 14.13 -6.77 22.58
CA GLY A 99 14.44 -6.22 23.91
C GLY A 99 15.82 -5.55 24.00
N PHE A 100 16.35 -5.00 22.92
CA PHE A 100 17.59 -4.23 22.93
C PHE A 100 17.30 -2.75 23.20
N GLU A 101 18.20 -2.14 23.95
CA GLU A 101 18.20 -0.71 24.21
C GLU A 101 19.60 -0.13 23.92
N ASP A 102 19.64 1.04 23.29
CA ASP A 102 20.88 1.73 22.90
C ASP A 102 21.81 0.85 22.05
N PHE A 103 21.26 0.23 21.00
CA PHE A 103 21.92 -0.82 20.24
C PHE A 103 21.98 -0.53 18.73
N VAL A 104 23.08 -0.93 18.10
CA VAL A 104 23.28 -0.85 16.66
C VAL A 104 23.51 -2.24 16.08
N PHE A 105 22.70 -2.63 15.10
CA PHE A 105 22.98 -3.76 14.21
C PHE A 105 23.55 -3.22 12.90
N ASP A 106 24.84 -3.40 12.69
CA ASP A 106 25.55 -2.94 11.50
C ASP A 106 25.85 -4.11 10.56
N GLY A 107 25.21 -4.11 9.40
CA GLY A 107 25.45 -5.11 8.36
C GLY A 107 26.83 -5.00 7.70
N ALA A 108 27.53 -3.87 7.86
CA ALA A 108 28.89 -3.64 7.33
C ALA A 108 29.02 -3.95 5.82
N GLY A 109 27.97 -3.73 5.03
CA GLY A 109 27.94 -4.03 3.61
C GLY A 109 27.75 -5.52 3.26
N ALA A 110 27.26 -6.34 4.20
CA ALA A 110 26.89 -7.73 3.91
C ALA A 110 25.67 -7.79 2.99
N GLU A 111 25.61 -8.78 2.13
CA GLU A 111 24.40 -9.16 1.40
C GLU A 111 23.81 -10.41 2.04
N LEU A 112 22.56 -10.33 2.49
CA LEU A 112 21.82 -11.41 3.14
C LEU A 112 20.79 -11.98 2.15
N VAL A 113 20.98 -13.23 1.72
CA VAL A 113 20.08 -13.90 0.77
C VAL A 113 19.16 -14.84 1.52
N PHE A 114 17.86 -14.61 1.40
CA PHE A 114 16.82 -15.38 2.09
C PHE A 114 16.08 -16.32 1.14
N ARG A 115 15.50 -17.37 1.69
CA ARG A 115 14.48 -18.21 1.05
C ARG A 115 13.58 -18.85 2.09
N ARG A 116 12.40 -19.27 1.65
CA ARG A 116 11.51 -20.11 2.46
C ARG A 116 11.84 -21.60 2.28
N PRO A 117 11.55 -22.45 3.29
CA PRO A 117 11.66 -23.89 3.12
C PRO A 117 10.84 -24.40 1.91
N PRO A 118 11.30 -25.45 1.19
CA PRO A 118 10.59 -25.99 0.02
C PRO A 118 9.17 -26.49 0.32
N THR A 119 8.90 -26.85 1.56
CA THR A 119 7.57 -27.27 2.04
C THR A 119 6.61 -26.10 2.31
N TYR A 120 7.11 -24.87 2.20
CA TYR A 120 6.27 -23.68 2.38
C TYR A 120 5.37 -23.52 1.16
N PRO A 121 4.04 -23.44 1.30
CA PRO A 121 3.17 -23.21 0.17
C PRO A 121 3.49 -21.86 -0.45
N MET A 122 3.72 -21.85 -1.78
CA MET A 122 3.95 -20.61 -2.54
C MET A 122 2.72 -19.68 -2.57
N VAL A 123 1.58 -20.22 -2.19
CA VAL A 123 0.33 -19.49 -2.01
C VAL A 123 0.09 -19.47 -0.51
N PRO A 124 0.51 -18.45 0.22
CA PRO A 124 0.17 -18.38 1.62
C PRO A 124 -1.29 -18.00 1.74
N ALA A 125 -2.02 -18.84 2.40
CA ALA A 125 -3.01 -18.31 3.30
C ALA A 125 -2.34 -17.29 4.20
N TRP A 126 -2.96 -16.15 4.44
CA TRP A 126 -2.50 -15.08 5.34
C TRP A 126 -1.53 -15.61 6.39
N ASP A 127 -0.23 -15.49 6.12
CA ASP A 127 0.78 -15.93 7.08
C ASP A 127 0.88 -14.90 8.18
N HIS A 128 0.08 -15.08 9.20
CA HIS A 128 0.13 -14.26 10.41
C HIS A 128 1.32 -14.61 11.31
N ASP A 129 2.09 -15.66 10.97
CA ASP A 129 3.28 -16.03 11.73
C ASP A 129 4.44 -15.05 11.43
N SER A 130 4.49 -13.98 12.23
CA SER A 130 5.56 -12.98 12.14
C SER A 130 6.96 -13.56 12.35
N SER A 131 7.08 -14.76 12.97
CA SER A 131 8.38 -15.43 13.16
C SER A 131 9.04 -15.86 11.85
N ARG A 132 8.30 -15.80 10.75
CA ARG A 132 8.78 -16.17 9.40
C ARG A 132 9.25 -14.98 8.56
N ALA A 133 9.15 -13.74 9.06
CA ALA A 133 9.80 -12.61 8.41
C ALA A 133 11.33 -12.79 8.39
N ASN A 134 12.01 -12.20 7.42
CA ASN A 134 13.47 -12.23 7.35
C ASN A 134 14.09 -11.61 8.61
N PHE A 135 13.51 -10.50 9.08
CA PHE A 135 13.83 -9.88 10.36
C PHE A 135 12.56 -9.68 11.19
N VAL A 136 12.63 -10.06 12.47
CA VAL A 136 11.60 -9.78 13.47
C VAL A 136 12.22 -8.92 14.56
N ILE A 137 11.80 -7.67 14.66
CA ILE A 137 12.39 -6.70 15.58
C ILE A 137 11.29 -6.19 16.50
N ARG A 138 11.44 -6.47 17.80
CA ARG A 138 10.38 -6.15 18.77
C ARG A 138 10.89 -5.73 20.14
N ASN A 139 10.11 -4.87 20.80
CA ASN A 139 10.39 -4.40 22.14
C ASN A 139 11.79 -3.76 22.29
N CYS A 140 12.28 -3.11 21.22
CA CYS A 140 13.57 -2.43 21.22
C CYS A 140 13.38 -0.92 21.42
N ARG A 141 14.40 -0.28 21.97
CA ARG A 141 14.39 1.15 22.23
C ARG A 141 15.73 1.80 21.86
N ARG A 142 15.68 2.93 21.18
CA ARG A 142 16.87 3.64 20.66
C ARG A 142 17.80 2.66 19.93
N MET A 143 17.25 2.07 18.86
CA MET A 143 17.94 1.05 18.08
C MET A 143 18.08 1.48 16.62
N GLU A 144 19.25 1.24 16.06
CA GLU A 144 19.53 1.38 14.63
C GLU A 144 19.85 0.01 14.02
N ILE A 145 19.35 -0.23 12.80
CA ILE A 145 19.71 -1.39 11.98
C ILE A 145 19.94 -0.91 10.55
N GLY A 146 21.05 -1.30 9.94
CA GLY A 146 21.32 -0.85 8.58
C GLY A 146 22.64 -1.30 8.00
N ASN A 147 22.99 -0.67 6.87
CA ASN A 147 24.24 -0.89 6.14
C ASN A 147 24.40 -2.33 5.63
N PHE A 148 23.34 -2.86 4.95
CA PHE A 148 23.37 -4.17 4.30
C PHE A 148 22.39 -4.24 3.13
N ASP A 149 22.61 -5.25 2.27
CA ASP A 149 21.70 -5.61 1.20
C ASP A 149 20.87 -6.85 1.59
N MET A 150 19.66 -6.95 1.08
CA MET A 150 18.78 -8.11 1.22
C MET A 150 18.30 -8.57 -0.15
N ASP A 151 18.38 -9.88 -0.41
CA ASP A 151 17.88 -10.47 -1.64
C ASP A 151 17.16 -11.81 -1.36
N TRP A 152 16.57 -12.37 -2.40
CA TRP A 152 15.85 -13.63 -2.39
C TRP A 152 16.57 -14.69 -3.24
N ASP A 153 16.45 -15.97 -2.87
CA ASP A 153 17.04 -17.06 -3.67
C ASP A 153 16.18 -17.42 -4.88
N TRP A 154 16.36 -16.68 -5.94
CA TRP A 154 15.67 -16.84 -7.21
C TRP A 154 15.96 -18.18 -7.94
N ARG A 155 17.05 -18.87 -7.57
CA ARG A 155 17.48 -20.12 -8.20
C ARG A 155 16.63 -21.31 -7.78
N THR A 156 15.97 -21.23 -6.64
CA THR A 156 15.15 -22.33 -6.13
C THR A 156 13.68 -22.01 -6.09
N LEU A 157 13.32 -20.78 -5.78
CA LEU A 157 11.94 -20.39 -5.54
C LEU A 157 11.67 -18.94 -6.03
N PRO A 158 11.54 -18.70 -7.34
CA PRO A 158 11.29 -17.36 -7.85
C PRO A 158 9.96 -16.80 -7.30
N LEU A 159 9.94 -15.49 -6.95
CA LEU A 159 8.74 -14.78 -6.51
C LEU A 159 7.90 -14.32 -7.70
N ALA A 160 8.55 -14.06 -8.82
CA ALA A 160 7.92 -13.75 -10.09
C ALA A 160 8.80 -14.23 -11.26
N THR A 161 8.18 -14.40 -12.42
CA THR A 161 8.88 -14.75 -13.66
C THR A 161 8.48 -13.79 -14.77
N GLY A 162 9.46 -13.20 -15.44
CA GLY A 162 9.26 -12.52 -16.71
C GLY A 162 8.94 -13.53 -17.81
N SER A 163 7.95 -13.25 -18.64
CA SER A 163 7.51 -14.19 -19.68
C SER A 163 7.08 -13.46 -20.95
N LYS A 164 7.04 -14.21 -22.07
CA LYS A 164 6.52 -13.75 -23.34
C LYS A 164 5.37 -14.64 -23.78
N VAL A 165 4.26 -14.04 -24.21
CA VAL A 165 3.12 -14.77 -24.76
C VAL A 165 3.51 -15.35 -26.13
N VAL A 166 3.40 -16.66 -26.29
CA VAL A 166 3.75 -17.36 -27.53
C VAL A 166 2.54 -17.99 -28.24
N ALA A 167 1.43 -18.20 -27.52
CA ALA A 167 0.15 -18.58 -28.10
C ALA A 167 -1.00 -18.03 -27.26
N VAL A 168 -2.11 -17.72 -27.92
CA VAL A 168 -3.38 -17.37 -27.28
C VAL A 168 -4.48 -18.18 -27.99
N HIS A 169 -5.29 -18.86 -27.21
CA HIS A 169 -6.44 -19.62 -27.69
C HIS A 169 -7.69 -19.17 -26.93
N VAL A 170 -8.65 -18.67 -27.66
CA VAL A 170 -9.98 -18.31 -27.13
C VAL A 170 -10.98 -19.31 -27.68
N ASP A 171 -11.67 -20.03 -26.81
CA ASP A 171 -12.71 -20.98 -27.17
C ASP A 171 -14.07 -20.45 -26.71
N ASP A 172 -14.91 -20.09 -27.67
CA ASP A 172 -16.27 -19.57 -27.42
C ASP A 172 -17.32 -20.68 -27.26
N THR A 173 -16.92 -21.94 -27.51
CA THR A 173 -17.84 -23.09 -27.55
C THR A 173 -17.76 -23.95 -26.28
N VAL A 174 -16.60 -23.98 -25.63
CA VAL A 174 -16.35 -24.81 -24.43
C VAL A 174 -15.95 -23.91 -23.26
N ASP A 175 -16.67 -24.05 -22.15
CA ASP A 175 -16.37 -23.30 -20.93
C ASP A 175 -14.99 -23.69 -20.37
N ASN A 176 -14.24 -22.66 -19.95
CA ASN A 176 -12.92 -22.81 -19.33
C ASN A 176 -11.84 -23.44 -20.22
N ALA A 177 -12.02 -23.45 -21.55
CA ALA A 177 -11.07 -24.00 -22.51
C ALA A 177 -10.07 -22.97 -23.05
N SER A 178 -10.29 -21.69 -22.85
CA SER A 178 -9.37 -20.63 -23.29
C SER A 178 -8.06 -20.65 -22.49
N TYR A 179 -6.94 -20.44 -23.17
CA TYR A 179 -5.61 -20.45 -22.54
C TYR A 179 -4.61 -19.52 -23.21
N CYS A 180 -3.53 -19.23 -22.50
CA CYS A 180 -2.34 -18.59 -23.03
C CYS A 180 -1.11 -19.44 -22.74
N ASP A 181 -0.23 -19.56 -23.73
CA ASP A 181 1.07 -20.22 -23.57
C ASP A 181 2.16 -19.15 -23.43
N PHE A 182 3.01 -19.34 -22.43
CA PHE A 182 4.09 -18.43 -22.10
C PHE A 182 5.45 -19.08 -22.25
N GLU A 183 6.39 -18.42 -22.91
CA GLU A 183 7.83 -18.68 -22.80
C GLU A 183 8.35 -17.97 -21.55
N LEU A 184 8.93 -18.71 -20.61
CA LEU A 184 9.48 -18.23 -19.35
C LEU A 184 10.92 -17.75 -19.56
N LEU A 185 11.22 -16.54 -19.15
CA LEU A 185 12.48 -15.86 -19.41
C LEU A 185 13.36 -15.77 -18.15
N GLY A 186 14.67 -15.57 -18.34
CA GLY A 186 15.60 -15.32 -17.24
C GLY A 186 16.16 -16.54 -16.51
N HIS A 187 15.69 -17.75 -16.84
CA HIS A 187 16.08 -19.00 -16.14
C HIS A 187 16.90 -20.00 -17.00
N GLY A 188 17.47 -19.54 -18.12
CA GLY A 188 18.27 -20.40 -19.01
C GLY A 188 17.42 -21.49 -19.66
N THR A 189 17.93 -22.75 -19.66
CA THR A 189 17.29 -23.87 -20.36
C THR A 189 16.19 -24.58 -19.56
N ARG A 190 16.03 -24.24 -18.26
CA ARG A 190 15.05 -24.87 -17.39
C ARG A 190 14.64 -23.93 -16.26
N HIS A 191 13.34 -23.73 -16.12
CA HIS A 191 12.78 -22.96 -15.01
C HIS A 191 12.92 -23.73 -13.68
N PRO A 192 13.22 -23.06 -12.53
CA PRO A 192 13.37 -23.73 -11.23
C PRO A 192 12.16 -24.57 -10.80
N LEU A 193 10.95 -24.12 -11.15
CA LEU A 193 9.71 -24.83 -10.82
C LEU A 193 9.31 -25.91 -11.84
N HIS A 194 10.13 -26.18 -12.88
CA HIS A 194 9.77 -27.19 -13.88
C HIS A 194 9.53 -28.56 -13.26
N GLY A 195 8.41 -29.18 -13.59
CA GLY A 195 7.96 -30.45 -13.03
C GLY A 195 7.29 -30.35 -11.66
N GLN A 196 7.19 -29.13 -11.12
CA GLN A 196 6.42 -28.81 -9.94
C GLN A 196 5.17 -27.99 -10.34
N ARG A 197 4.31 -27.72 -9.38
CA ARG A 197 3.23 -26.75 -9.56
C ARG A 197 3.81 -25.38 -9.89
N PHE A 198 3.26 -24.71 -10.89
CA PHE A 198 3.62 -23.35 -11.29
C PHE A 198 2.51 -22.38 -10.84
N PRO A 199 2.68 -21.70 -9.71
CA PRO A 199 1.66 -20.77 -9.22
C PRO A 199 1.53 -19.56 -10.12
N VAL A 200 0.30 -19.16 -10.42
CA VAL A 200 -0.03 -17.89 -11.05
C VAL A 200 -1.00 -17.16 -10.16
N GLN A 201 -0.49 -16.22 -9.38
CA GLN A 201 -1.31 -15.37 -8.51
C GLN A 201 -1.82 -14.16 -9.26
N ARG A 202 -0.94 -13.58 -10.07
CA ARG A 202 -1.20 -12.34 -10.78
C ARG A 202 -0.34 -12.26 -12.02
N THR A 203 -0.88 -11.65 -13.07
CA THR A 203 -0.14 -11.33 -14.28
C THR A 203 -0.24 -9.84 -14.59
N GLN A 204 0.86 -9.21 -14.99
CA GLN A 204 0.88 -7.80 -15.38
C GLN A 204 1.60 -7.63 -16.71
N PRO A 205 0.99 -6.92 -17.69
CA PRO A 205 1.67 -6.54 -18.92
C PRO A 205 2.87 -5.63 -18.62
N MET A 206 3.98 -5.89 -19.29
CA MET A 206 5.24 -5.20 -19.09
C MET A 206 5.89 -4.78 -20.41
N THR A 207 6.80 -3.81 -20.35
CA THR A 207 7.73 -3.57 -21.45
C THR A 207 8.63 -4.78 -21.70
N PRO A 208 9.21 -4.95 -22.92
CA PRO A 208 10.06 -6.10 -23.25
C PRO A 208 11.29 -6.26 -22.33
N ASP A 209 11.74 -5.19 -21.70
CA ASP A 209 12.85 -5.17 -20.74
C ASP A 209 12.38 -5.33 -19.28
N PHE A 210 11.09 -5.54 -19.05
CA PHE A 210 10.45 -5.68 -17.73
C PHE A 210 10.66 -4.49 -16.78
N ARG A 211 10.96 -3.31 -17.31
CA ARG A 211 11.18 -2.12 -16.49
C ARG A 211 9.92 -1.37 -16.12
N HIS A 212 8.88 -1.49 -16.96
CA HIS A 212 7.68 -0.67 -16.81
C HIS A 212 6.41 -1.47 -17.04
N PHE A 213 5.38 -1.15 -16.27
CA PHE A 213 4.03 -1.65 -16.52
C PHE A 213 3.46 -1.02 -17.81
N LEU A 214 2.67 -1.82 -18.53
CA LEU A 214 1.92 -1.39 -19.70
C LEU A 214 0.42 -1.52 -19.45
N LYS A 215 -0.37 -0.71 -20.19
CA LYS A 215 -1.81 -0.93 -20.31
C LYS A 215 -2.03 -2.27 -21.02
N GLY A 216 -2.85 -3.15 -20.46
CA GLY A 216 -3.19 -4.43 -21.05
C GLY A 216 -4.02 -5.29 -20.10
N THR A 217 -4.33 -6.51 -20.53
CA THR A 217 -5.11 -7.45 -19.74
C THR A 217 -4.30 -7.96 -18.54
N GLN A 218 -4.80 -7.70 -17.36
CA GLN A 218 -4.25 -8.19 -16.12
C GLN A 218 -5.19 -9.21 -15.50
N TRP A 219 -4.64 -10.35 -15.07
CA TRP A 219 -5.41 -11.38 -14.40
C TRP A 219 -5.07 -11.43 -12.92
N TRP A 220 -6.08 -11.59 -12.11
CA TRP A 220 -5.99 -11.90 -10.70
C TRP A 220 -6.57 -13.29 -10.48
N HIS A 221 -5.75 -14.22 -10.00
CA HIS A 221 -6.18 -15.57 -9.64
C HIS A 221 -6.18 -15.79 -8.13
N GLY A 222 -5.34 -15.06 -7.39
CA GLY A 222 -5.36 -15.03 -5.95
C GLY A 222 -6.49 -14.11 -5.45
N THR A 223 -7.27 -14.59 -4.51
CA THR A 223 -8.00 -13.72 -3.61
C THR A 223 -7.13 -13.47 -2.38
N TYR A 224 -7.45 -12.47 -1.59
CA TYR A 224 -6.81 -12.25 -0.28
C TYR A 224 -6.85 -13.47 0.65
N GLU A 225 -7.58 -14.51 0.27
CA GLU A 225 -7.77 -15.74 1.02
C GLU A 225 -7.04 -16.94 0.41
N GLY A 226 -6.09 -16.67 -0.48
CA GLY A 226 -4.92 -17.54 -0.64
C GLY A 226 -5.04 -18.77 -1.54
N ASP A 227 -6.19 -19.11 -2.14
CA ASP A 227 -6.39 -20.50 -2.54
C ASP A 227 -6.60 -20.78 -4.01
N ALA A 228 -6.75 -19.75 -4.81
CA ALA A 228 -7.03 -19.95 -6.21
C ALA A 228 -5.82 -19.59 -7.07
N ALA A 229 -4.95 -20.55 -7.31
CA ALA A 229 -4.00 -20.45 -8.41
C ALA A 229 -4.71 -20.83 -9.71
N ALA A 230 -4.34 -20.22 -10.82
CA ALA A 230 -4.79 -20.64 -12.13
C ALA A 230 -4.33 -22.07 -12.43
N LYS A 231 -5.17 -22.83 -13.14
CA LYS A 231 -4.74 -24.12 -13.71
C LYS A 231 -3.59 -23.88 -14.67
N THR A 232 -2.53 -24.68 -14.55
CA THR A 232 -1.33 -24.59 -15.40
C THR A 232 -0.88 -25.96 -15.87
N GLU A 233 -0.22 -26.01 -17.05
CA GLU A 233 0.34 -27.22 -17.63
C GLU A 233 1.72 -26.92 -18.21
N TRP A 234 2.74 -27.70 -17.82
CA TRP A 234 4.07 -27.60 -18.41
C TRP A 234 4.08 -28.15 -19.84
N LEU A 235 4.48 -27.33 -20.79
CA LEU A 235 4.66 -27.73 -22.19
C LEU A 235 6.12 -28.11 -22.50
N SER A 236 7.05 -27.48 -21.81
CA SER A 236 8.49 -27.77 -21.90
C SER A 236 9.21 -27.26 -20.63
N PRO A 237 10.53 -27.45 -20.48
CA PRO A 237 11.27 -26.90 -19.34
C PRO A 237 11.20 -25.37 -19.18
N THR A 238 10.84 -24.64 -20.24
CA THR A 238 10.73 -23.17 -20.25
C THR A 238 9.37 -22.67 -20.74
N ARG A 239 8.39 -23.55 -20.95
CA ARG A 239 7.06 -23.15 -21.43
C ARG A 239 5.95 -23.67 -20.55
N ILE A 240 5.00 -22.78 -20.27
CA ILE A 240 3.83 -23.08 -19.45
C ILE A 240 2.56 -22.64 -20.15
N ARG A 241 1.51 -23.45 -20.05
CA ARG A 241 0.14 -23.08 -20.41
C ARG A 241 -0.60 -22.65 -19.17
N VAL A 242 -1.29 -21.54 -19.25
CA VAL A 242 -2.11 -20.97 -18.17
C VAL A 242 -3.54 -20.86 -18.67
N TYR A 243 -4.50 -21.32 -17.85
CA TYR A 243 -5.94 -21.18 -18.08
C TYR A 243 -6.48 -20.06 -17.18
N PRO A 244 -6.57 -18.80 -17.65
CA PRO A 244 -7.02 -17.67 -16.83
C PRO A 244 -8.45 -17.89 -16.32
N GLY A 245 -8.72 -17.57 -15.05
CA GLY A 245 -10.02 -17.76 -14.43
C GLY A 245 -10.36 -19.19 -14.05
N VAL A 246 -9.61 -20.19 -14.49
CA VAL A 246 -9.80 -21.60 -14.13
C VAL A 246 -8.95 -21.93 -12.92
N VAL A 247 -9.61 -22.37 -11.85
CA VAL A 247 -8.91 -22.76 -10.61
C VAL A 247 -8.27 -24.12 -10.74
N ASP A 248 -7.02 -24.25 -10.30
CA ASP A 248 -6.36 -25.55 -10.15
C ASP A 248 -7.05 -26.33 -9.02
N PRO A 249 -7.70 -27.47 -9.30
CA PRO A 249 -8.39 -28.26 -8.29
C PRO A 249 -7.43 -28.90 -7.27
N SER A 250 -6.14 -29.02 -7.61
CA SER A 250 -5.09 -29.56 -6.73
C SER A 250 -4.47 -28.48 -5.84
N ALA A 251 -4.83 -27.19 -6.04
CA ALA A 251 -4.33 -26.12 -5.22
C ALA A 251 -4.74 -26.28 -3.77
N PRO A 252 -3.85 -26.05 -2.79
CA PRO A 252 -4.24 -25.99 -1.39
C PRO A 252 -5.40 -24.99 -1.23
N ARG A 253 -6.45 -25.40 -0.54
CA ARG A 253 -7.58 -24.53 -0.25
C ARG A 253 -7.49 -24.06 1.18
N TRP A 254 -7.70 -22.77 1.39
CA TRP A 254 -7.82 -22.24 2.73
C TRP A 254 -9.05 -22.81 3.44
N THR A 255 -8.81 -23.40 4.61
CA THR A 255 -9.87 -24.00 5.43
C THR A 255 -10.19 -23.18 6.68
N GLY A 256 -9.59 -22.01 6.83
CA GLY A 256 -9.76 -21.13 7.98
C GLY A 256 -11.14 -20.46 8.05
N PRO A 257 -11.42 -19.74 9.13
CA PRO A 257 -12.74 -19.14 9.40
C PRO A 257 -13.18 -18.09 8.37
N ASN A 258 -12.27 -17.68 7.50
CA ASN A 258 -12.49 -16.66 6.48
C ASN A 258 -12.65 -17.24 5.07
N LYS A 259 -13.12 -18.47 4.96
CA LYS A 259 -13.31 -19.12 3.68
C LYS A 259 -14.14 -18.28 2.72
N ARG A 260 -13.53 -17.73 1.68
CA ARG A 260 -14.23 -17.13 0.53
C ARG A 260 -14.49 -18.20 -0.52
N THR A 261 -15.68 -18.20 -1.06
CA THR A 261 -15.95 -18.91 -2.30
C THR A 261 -15.30 -18.16 -3.44
N PHE A 262 -14.38 -18.80 -4.15
CA PHE A 262 -13.88 -18.26 -5.41
C PHE A 262 -15.08 -18.12 -6.36
N THR A 263 -15.29 -16.93 -6.89
CA THR A 263 -16.26 -16.71 -7.97
C THR A 263 -15.53 -16.96 -9.29
N PRO A 264 -15.85 -18.01 -10.05
CA PRO A 264 -15.24 -18.25 -11.35
C PRO A 264 -15.37 -17.01 -12.21
N ARG A 265 -14.29 -16.60 -12.85
CA ARG A 265 -14.30 -15.51 -13.82
C ARG A 265 -14.47 -16.08 -15.22
N ASP A 266 -15.06 -15.32 -16.09
CA ASP A 266 -15.21 -15.70 -17.50
C ASP A 266 -13.81 -15.88 -18.13
N ASN A 267 -13.42 -17.12 -18.35
CA ASN A 267 -12.12 -17.50 -18.87
C ASN A 267 -11.85 -16.90 -20.26
N ARG A 268 -12.88 -16.77 -21.09
CA ARG A 268 -12.77 -16.17 -22.42
C ARG A 268 -12.44 -14.70 -22.34
N LYS A 269 -13.16 -13.94 -21.49
CA LYS A 269 -12.90 -12.51 -21.29
C LYS A 269 -11.55 -12.23 -20.66
N MET A 270 -11.01 -13.15 -19.85
CA MET A 270 -9.69 -13.00 -19.28
C MET A 270 -8.57 -13.20 -20.30
N THR A 271 -8.79 -14.02 -21.34
CA THR A 271 -7.84 -14.17 -22.45
C THR A 271 -8.01 -13.10 -23.52
N ASP A 272 -9.15 -12.43 -23.57
CA ASP A 272 -9.38 -11.33 -24.49
C ASP A 272 -8.41 -10.16 -24.22
N GLY A 273 -7.85 -9.60 -25.29
CA GLY A 273 -6.89 -8.50 -25.19
C GLY A 273 -5.43 -8.92 -24.93
N VAL A 274 -5.14 -10.18 -24.66
CA VAL A 274 -3.77 -10.72 -24.63
C VAL A 274 -3.35 -11.11 -26.03
N LYS A 275 -2.14 -10.73 -26.45
CA LYS A 275 -1.65 -10.96 -27.81
C LYS A 275 -0.33 -11.72 -27.80
N VAL A 276 -0.13 -12.56 -28.82
CA VAL A 276 1.18 -13.17 -29.07
C VAL A 276 2.22 -12.08 -29.25
N GLY A 277 3.31 -12.19 -28.52
CA GLY A 277 4.39 -11.21 -28.48
C GLY A 277 4.37 -10.29 -27.26
N ASP A 278 3.27 -10.23 -26.51
CA ASP A 278 3.20 -9.46 -25.27
C ASP A 278 4.18 -10.01 -24.23
N PHE A 279 4.76 -9.10 -23.44
CA PHE A 279 5.59 -9.44 -22.29
C PHE A 279 4.78 -9.29 -21.03
N VAL A 280 4.93 -10.25 -20.10
CA VAL A 280 4.08 -10.36 -18.91
C VAL A 280 4.92 -10.77 -17.70
N ARG A 281 4.81 -10.05 -16.60
CA ARG A 281 5.25 -10.51 -15.28
C ARG A 281 4.21 -11.50 -14.74
N ILE A 282 4.64 -12.71 -14.38
CA ILE A 282 3.83 -13.67 -13.66
C ILE A 282 4.32 -13.72 -12.21
N ALA A 283 3.53 -13.17 -11.27
CA ALA A 283 3.82 -13.25 -9.85
C ALA A 283 3.37 -14.62 -9.29
N HIS A 284 4.27 -15.29 -8.58
CA HIS A 284 4.04 -16.63 -8.00
C HIS A 284 3.54 -16.56 -6.56
N ALA A 285 3.89 -15.49 -5.85
CA ALA A 285 3.55 -15.27 -4.46
C ALA A 285 2.78 -13.96 -4.30
N TYR A 286 1.94 -13.90 -3.25
CA TYR A 286 1.19 -12.72 -2.89
C TYR A 286 0.87 -12.76 -1.40
N TYR A 287 1.08 -11.67 -0.69
CA TYR A 287 0.95 -11.50 0.76
C TYR A 287 1.91 -12.33 1.63
N GLY A 288 1.94 -12.03 2.89
CA GLY A 288 2.76 -12.63 3.93
C GLY A 288 3.63 -11.58 4.64
N LYS A 289 4.17 -11.93 5.81
CA LYS A 289 5.12 -11.09 6.55
C LYS A 289 6.53 -11.51 6.17
N GLY A 290 7.17 -10.80 5.26
CA GLY A 290 8.36 -11.31 4.55
C GLY A 290 9.69 -10.61 4.82
N GLY A 291 9.78 -9.30 4.66
CA GLY A 291 11.01 -8.54 4.87
C GLY A 291 11.28 -8.29 6.35
N PHE A 292 10.81 -7.16 6.84
CA PHE A 292 10.93 -6.76 8.25
C PHE A 292 9.56 -6.78 8.92
N THR A 293 9.47 -7.39 10.10
CA THR A 293 8.33 -7.21 10.99
C THR A 293 8.80 -6.41 12.21
N LEU A 294 8.16 -5.25 12.43
CA LEU A 294 8.45 -4.34 13.55
C LEU A 294 7.26 -4.32 14.49
N ASP A 295 7.49 -4.53 15.78
CA ASP A 295 6.43 -4.54 16.78
C ASP A 295 6.92 -3.89 18.09
N SER A 296 6.14 -2.92 18.58
CA SER A 296 6.37 -2.33 19.90
C SER A 296 7.78 -1.75 20.13
N ASN A 297 8.42 -1.23 19.11
CA ASN A 297 9.69 -0.52 19.25
C ASN A 297 9.45 0.98 19.44
N ALA A 298 10.41 1.64 20.09
CA ALA A 298 10.42 3.09 20.25
C ALA A 298 11.81 3.66 19.91
N ASP A 299 11.82 4.78 19.19
CA ASP A 299 13.07 5.40 18.72
C ASP A 299 13.92 4.42 17.88
N PHE A 300 13.30 3.88 16.83
CA PHE A 300 13.89 2.87 15.95
C PHE A 300 14.24 3.47 14.59
N THR A 301 15.41 3.11 14.05
CA THR A 301 15.79 3.52 12.68
C THR A 301 16.25 2.33 11.85
N LEU A 302 15.64 2.14 10.68
CA LEU A 302 16.12 1.31 9.58
C LEU A 302 16.80 2.23 8.56
N HIS A 303 18.08 1.97 8.22
CA HIS A 303 18.79 2.89 7.32
C HIS A 303 19.80 2.19 6.41
N ASP A 304 20.06 2.79 5.25
CA ASP A 304 21.07 2.34 4.29
C ASP A 304 20.92 0.85 3.93
N VAL A 305 19.70 0.45 3.50
CA VAL A 305 19.36 -0.93 3.15
C VAL A 305 18.79 -0.98 1.74
N ASN A 306 19.36 -1.85 0.89
CA ASN A 306 18.77 -2.20 -0.39
C ASN A 306 18.09 -3.58 -0.28
N VAL A 307 16.80 -3.62 -0.56
CA VAL A 307 16.01 -4.84 -0.67
C VAL A 307 15.74 -5.10 -2.15
N TYR A 308 16.47 -6.05 -2.73
CA TYR A 308 16.29 -6.38 -4.14
C TYR A 308 15.04 -7.24 -4.36
N ALA A 309 14.77 -8.14 -3.42
CA ALA A 309 13.50 -8.85 -3.37
C ALA A 309 13.21 -9.42 -1.99
N CYS A 310 11.92 -9.47 -1.63
CA CYS A 310 11.45 -10.18 -0.45
C CYS A 310 10.06 -10.77 -0.69
N PHE A 311 9.78 -11.87 0.00
CA PHE A 311 8.46 -12.48 0.03
C PHE A 311 7.53 -11.67 0.95
N GLY A 312 6.28 -11.42 0.54
CA GLY A 312 5.30 -10.70 1.35
C GLY A 312 5.59 -9.21 1.46
N HIS A 313 5.19 -8.63 2.60
CA HIS A 313 5.43 -7.20 2.87
C HIS A 313 6.93 -6.90 3.02
N GLY A 314 7.37 -5.79 2.49
CA GLY A 314 8.74 -5.31 2.70
C GLY A 314 8.99 -4.97 4.16
N VAL A 315 8.18 -4.08 4.72
CA VAL A 315 8.15 -3.72 6.15
C VAL A 315 6.72 -3.80 6.64
N TYR A 316 6.45 -4.67 7.61
CA TYR A 316 5.16 -4.79 8.27
C TYR A 316 5.27 -4.32 9.72
N ILE A 317 4.44 -3.36 10.09
CA ILE A 317 4.45 -2.73 11.41
C ILE A 317 3.09 -2.93 12.06
N ASP A 318 3.10 -3.45 13.28
CA ASP A 318 1.90 -3.62 14.11
C ASP A 318 2.30 -3.38 15.59
N GLY A 319 1.31 -3.25 16.46
CA GLY A 319 1.54 -3.01 17.87
C GLY A 319 1.90 -1.56 18.20
N THR A 320 2.43 -1.32 19.37
CA THR A 320 2.69 0.03 19.91
C THR A 320 4.01 0.65 19.41
N GLN A 321 4.35 0.47 18.16
CA GLN A 321 5.53 1.08 17.52
C GLN A 321 5.39 2.61 17.50
N THR A 322 6.43 3.35 17.91
CA THR A 322 6.39 4.83 17.91
C THR A 322 7.77 5.45 17.72
N ARG A 323 7.81 6.65 17.16
CA ARG A 323 9.05 7.40 16.84
C ARG A 323 10.06 6.51 16.12
N TRP A 324 9.75 6.20 14.88
CA TRP A 324 10.60 5.34 14.05
C TRP A 324 10.89 5.98 12.69
N ALA A 325 11.99 5.58 12.07
CA ALA A 325 12.37 6.04 10.77
C ALA A 325 12.82 4.93 9.83
N MET A 326 12.58 5.17 8.54
CA MET A 326 13.29 4.57 7.42
C MET A 326 14.07 5.67 6.70
N LYS A 327 15.39 5.48 6.50
CA LYS A 327 16.25 6.47 5.85
C LYS A 327 17.15 5.80 4.82
N ASN A 328 17.18 6.31 3.59
CA ASN A 328 18.00 5.73 2.51
C ASN A 328 17.71 4.24 2.29
N VAL A 329 16.45 3.86 2.13
CA VAL A 329 16.04 2.47 1.93
C VAL A 329 15.50 2.31 0.51
N SER A 330 15.87 1.20 -0.15
CA SER A 330 15.41 0.90 -1.49
C SER A 330 14.75 -0.48 -1.54
N PHE A 331 13.57 -0.54 -2.13
CA PHE A 331 12.89 -1.77 -2.54
C PHE A 331 12.78 -1.75 -4.07
N ALA A 332 13.78 -2.29 -4.74
CA ALA A 332 13.84 -2.31 -6.20
C ALA A 332 14.58 -3.54 -6.70
N PRO A 333 14.07 -4.25 -7.72
CA PRO A 333 14.77 -5.42 -8.27
C PRO A 333 16.18 -5.07 -8.72
N ARG A 334 17.15 -5.94 -8.41
CA ARG A 334 18.55 -5.78 -8.83
C ARG A 334 18.68 -5.82 -10.35
N ASP A 335 17.96 -6.72 -10.97
CA ASP A 335 17.87 -6.85 -12.42
C ASP A 335 16.45 -7.21 -12.87
N MET A 336 16.15 -6.96 -14.13
CA MET A 336 14.80 -7.13 -14.66
C MET A 336 14.44 -8.58 -15.04
N ARG A 337 15.32 -9.55 -14.81
CA ARG A 337 14.98 -10.97 -14.90
C ARG A 337 14.06 -11.39 -13.74
N HIS A 338 14.12 -10.64 -12.64
CA HIS A 338 13.31 -10.85 -11.43
C HIS A 338 12.47 -9.59 -11.16
N PRO A 339 11.41 -9.34 -11.93
CA PRO A 339 10.74 -8.02 -11.97
C PRO A 339 9.75 -7.83 -10.81
N ILE A 340 10.21 -8.01 -9.58
CA ILE A 340 9.41 -7.81 -8.36
C ILE A 340 10.33 -7.52 -7.16
N SER A 341 10.00 -6.50 -6.37
CA SER A 341 10.75 -6.16 -5.16
C SER A 341 10.10 -6.70 -3.88
N SER A 342 8.77 -6.66 -3.78
CA SER A 342 8.01 -7.27 -2.69
C SER A 342 6.74 -7.92 -3.26
N SER A 343 6.31 -9.04 -2.67
CA SER A 343 5.10 -9.72 -3.17
C SER A 343 3.80 -9.27 -2.49
N ALA A 344 3.86 -8.20 -1.70
CA ALA A 344 2.74 -7.47 -1.10
C ALA A 344 3.16 -6.00 -0.93
N ASP A 345 2.49 -5.25 -0.04
CA ASP A 345 2.85 -3.86 0.24
C ASP A 345 4.32 -3.72 0.61
N THR A 346 4.97 -2.68 0.10
CA THR A 346 6.36 -2.44 0.50
C THR A 346 6.43 -1.97 1.95
N VAL A 347 5.62 -1.00 2.36
CA VAL A 347 5.54 -0.55 3.75
C VAL A 347 4.07 -0.57 4.19
N HIS A 348 3.76 -1.46 5.12
CA HIS A 348 2.42 -1.59 5.68
C HIS A 348 2.48 -1.37 7.19
N PHE A 349 1.87 -0.31 7.69
CA PHE A 349 1.83 -0.09 9.12
C PHE A 349 0.46 0.30 9.66
N VAL A 350 0.13 -0.34 10.75
CA VAL A 350 -1.15 -0.23 11.44
C VAL A 350 -0.92 -0.13 12.95
N ARG A 351 -1.76 0.62 13.66
CA ARG A 351 -1.73 0.71 15.13
C ARG A 351 -0.34 1.03 15.70
N SER A 352 0.31 2.01 15.15
CA SER A 352 1.72 2.25 15.45
C SER A 352 1.96 3.48 16.34
N CYS A 353 1.01 3.97 17.08
CA CYS A 353 1.18 5.14 17.94
C CYS A 353 1.90 6.33 17.29
N GLY A 354 1.95 6.38 15.97
CA GLY A 354 2.42 7.48 15.15
C GLY A 354 3.90 7.85 15.22
N LYS A 355 4.21 9.03 14.71
CA LYS A 355 5.55 9.64 14.63
C LYS A 355 6.52 8.82 13.79
N ALA A 356 6.11 8.61 12.54
CA ALA A 356 6.87 7.89 11.54
C ALA A 356 7.56 8.84 10.56
N LEU A 357 8.86 8.63 10.30
CA LEU A 357 9.62 9.34 9.27
C LEU A 357 10.10 8.37 8.20
N ILE A 358 9.63 8.56 6.96
CA ILE A 358 10.11 7.86 5.78
C ILE A 358 10.84 8.88 4.91
N ASP A 359 12.17 8.80 4.87
CA ASP A 359 13.04 9.76 4.20
C ASP A 359 13.96 9.07 3.19
N ASN A 360 13.87 9.45 1.93
CA ASN A 360 14.63 8.87 0.82
C ASN A 360 14.37 7.35 0.65
N LEU A 361 13.08 6.99 0.57
CA LEU A 361 12.66 5.65 0.18
C LEU A 361 12.49 5.57 -1.34
N THR A 362 13.04 4.52 -1.95
CA THR A 362 12.76 4.16 -3.34
C THR A 362 11.95 2.87 -3.37
N VAL A 363 10.81 2.88 -4.09
CA VAL A 363 9.99 1.68 -4.33
C VAL A 363 9.80 1.51 -5.83
N LYS A 364 10.03 0.28 -6.29
CA LYS A 364 9.83 -0.08 -7.70
C LYS A 364 9.36 -1.51 -7.86
N LEU A 365 8.32 -1.72 -8.68
CA LEU A 365 7.82 -3.03 -9.10
C LEU A 365 7.38 -3.96 -7.95
N GLU A 366 6.85 -3.40 -6.89
CA GLU A 366 6.17 -4.18 -5.86
C GLU A 366 4.88 -4.82 -6.41
N ALA A 367 4.20 -5.63 -5.61
CA ALA A 367 3.01 -6.36 -6.05
C ALA A 367 1.71 -5.87 -5.42
N ASP A 368 1.71 -4.80 -4.62
CA ASP A 368 0.51 -4.20 -4.02
C ASP A 368 0.70 -2.69 -3.77
N ASP A 369 0.56 -2.20 -2.55
CA ASP A 369 0.74 -0.78 -2.23
C ASP A 369 2.22 -0.45 -1.92
N ALA A 370 2.72 0.69 -2.40
CA ALA A 370 4.07 1.12 -2.04
C ALA A 370 4.16 1.49 -0.56
N ILE A 371 3.19 2.24 -0.07
CA ILE A 371 2.98 2.52 1.35
C ILE A 371 1.48 2.37 1.63
N ASN A 372 1.16 1.64 2.70
CA ASN A 372 -0.18 1.57 3.26
C ASN A 372 -0.10 1.89 4.75
N VAL A 373 -0.46 3.12 5.10
CA VAL A 373 -0.57 3.53 6.50
C VAL A 373 -2.03 3.70 6.86
N HIS A 374 -2.48 2.93 7.85
CA HIS A 374 -3.84 3.01 8.34
C HIS A 374 -3.96 2.50 9.76
N ASP A 375 -5.04 2.88 10.43
CA ASP A 375 -5.47 2.24 11.65
C ASP A 375 -6.65 1.32 11.35
N ARG A 376 -6.91 0.39 12.25
CA ARG A 376 -8.05 -0.52 12.17
C ARG A 376 -9.07 -0.18 13.23
N PHE A 377 -10.34 -0.31 12.86
CA PHE A 377 -11.43 -0.26 13.80
C PHE A 377 -12.23 -1.55 13.79
N THR A 378 -13.07 -1.75 14.78
CA THR A 378 -14.01 -2.88 14.80
C THR A 378 -15.46 -2.39 14.77
N VAL A 379 -16.37 -3.29 14.46
CA VAL A 379 -17.81 -3.04 14.47
C VAL A 379 -18.43 -3.80 15.62
N ALA A 380 -19.26 -3.13 16.40
CA ALA A 380 -19.90 -3.74 17.56
C ALA A 380 -21.34 -3.27 17.75
N LYS A 381 -22.16 -4.06 18.42
CA LYS A 381 -23.54 -3.72 18.82
C LYS A 381 -23.65 -3.62 20.33
N ARG A 382 -24.56 -2.79 20.82
CA ARG A 382 -24.84 -2.67 22.24
C ARG A 382 -25.56 -3.92 22.77
N VAL A 383 -25.04 -4.50 23.84
CA VAL A 383 -25.60 -5.65 24.53
C VAL A 383 -25.88 -5.39 26.02
N GLY A 384 -25.35 -4.30 26.56
CA GLY A 384 -25.54 -3.88 27.94
C GLY A 384 -25.35 -2.37 28.14
N ALA A 385 -25.57 -1.89 29.35
CA ALA A 385 -25.42 -0.45 29.64
C ALA A 385 -24.01 0.08 29.38
N ARG A 386 -22.99 -0.77 29.59
CA ARG A 386 -21.56 -0.45 29.38
C ARG A 386 -20.87 -1.44 28.46
N GLU A 387 -21.63 -2.20 27.68
CA GLU A 387 -21.12 -3.34 26.95
C GLU A 387 -21.48 -3.27 25.48
N LEU A 388 -20.46 -3.50 24.65
CA LEU A 388 -20.61 -3.77 23.22
C LEU A 388 -20.15 -5.20 22.91
N GLU A 389 -20.79 -5.86 21.95
CA GLU A 389 -20.38 -7.15 21.40
C GLU A 389 -19.91 -6.97 19.95
N ILE A 390 -18.70 -7.44 19.66
CA ILE A 390 -18.07 -7.35 18.35
C ILE A 390 -18.88 -8.14 17.32
N VAL A 391 -19.15 -7.54 16.16
CA VAL A 391 -19.86 -8.15 15.05
C VAL A 391 -18.84 -8.68 14.04
N LEU A 392 -18.47 -9.95 14.17
CA LEU A 392 -17.40 -10.59 13.37
C LEU A 392 -17.68 -10.56 11.87
N GLU A 393 -18.94 -10.74 11.46
CA GLU A 393 -19.32 -10.74 10.05
C GLU A 393 -19.19 -9.36 9.38
N ARG A 394 -19.01 -8.30 10.18
CA ARG A 394 -18.88 -6.92 9.72
C ARG A 394 -17.48 -6.34 9.93
N GLY A 395 -16.45 -7.16 9.95
CA GLY A 395 -15.05 -6.72 10.05
C GLY A 395 -14.48 -6.75 11.47
N GLY A 396 -15.27 -7.08 12.51
CA GLY A 396 -14.82 -7.14 13.89
C GLY A 396 -13.71 -8.16 14.19
N ARG A 397 -13.39 -9.01 13.23
CA ARG A 397 -12.29 -9.98 13.29
C ARG A 397 -10.89 -9.38 13.14
N PHE A 398 -10.79 -8.19 12.58
CA PHE A 398 -9.49 -7.61 12.23
C PHE A 398 -8.82 -6.87 13.38
N PHE A 399 -9.60 -6.38 14.33
CA PHE A 399 -9.06 -5.55 15.40
C PHE A 399 -9.89 -5.64 16.67
N ARG A 400 -9.22 -5.62 17.82
CA ARG A 400 -9.79 -5.44 19.15
C ARG A 400 -8.95 -4.45 19.93
N PRO A 401 -9.56 -3.48 20.64
CA PRO A 401 -8.83 -2.62 21.54
C PRO A 401 -8.27 -3.43 22.72
N ALA A 402 -7.25 -2.94 23.39
CA ALA A 402 -6.73 -3.52 24.61
C ALA A 402 -7.43 -2.93 25.86
N VAL A 403 -7.31 -3.62 27.01
CA VAL A 403 -7.77 -3.06 28.30
C VAL A 403 -6.95 -1.82 28.63
N GLY A 404 -7.63 -0.72 28.95
CA GLY A 404 -7.04 0.60 29.21
C GLY A 404 -7.06 1.55 28.01
N ASP A 405 -7.28 1.04 26.79
CA ASP A 405 -7.34 1.88 25.61
C ASP A 405 -8.52 2.85 25.66
N THR A 406 -8.30 4.04 25.13
CA THR A 406 -9.34 5.04 24.92
C THR A 406 -9.96 4.84 23.56
N VAL A 407 -11.26 4.59 23.56
CA VAL A 407 -12.07 4.33 22.38
C VAL A 407 -13.01 5.49 22.12
N GLU A 408 -13.16 5.87 20.86
CA GLU A 408 -14.22 6.73 20.35
C GLU A 408 -15.26 5.88 19.63
N LEU A 409 -16.56 6.17 19.85
CA LEU A 409 -17.64 5.53 19.12
C LEU A 409 -18.17 6.45 18.03
N MET A 410 -18.42 5.85 16.87
CA MET A 410 -19.07 6.50 15.73
C MET A 410 -20.27 5.67 15.25
N ASP A 411 -21.19 6.32 14.56
CA ASP A 411 -22.24 5.62 13.85
C ASP A 411 -21.70 4.94 12.57
N PRO A 412 -22.48 4.06 11.91
CA PRO A 412 -22.04 3.39 10.68
C PRO A 412 -21.75 4.32 9.50
N GLY A 413 -22.22 5.55 9.52
CA GLY A 413 -21.92 6.58 8.54
C GLY A 413 -20.66 7.40 8.88
N TYR A 414 -19.85 6.94 9.84
CA TYR A 414 -18.68 7.63 10.38
C TYR A 414 -18.98 8.97 11.07
N ASN A 415 -20.20 9.17 11.55
CA ASN A 415 -20.49 10.39 12.29
C ASN A 415 -20.07 10.22 13.75
N PRO A 416 -19.27 11.14 14.30
CA PRO A 416 -18.88 11.11 15.70
C PRO A 416 -20.10 11.24 16.62
N LEU A 417 -20.18 10.36 17.63
CA LEU A 417 -21.23 10.42 18.64
C LEU A 417 -20.85 11.33 19.83
N GLY A 418 -19.63 11.92 19.80
CA GLY A 418 -19.10 12.69 20.93
C GLY A 418 -18.82 11.85 22.18
N TRP A 419 -18.76 10.53 22.04
CA TRP A 419 -18.55 9.60 23.13
C TRP A 419 -17.13 9.04 23.12
N PHE A 420 -16.47 9.12 24.27
CA PHE A 420 -15.16 8.49 24.52
C PHE A 420 -15.23 7.72 25.83
N GLY A 421 -14.65 6.51 25.87
CA GLY A 421 -14.57 5.68 27.06
C GLY A 421 -13.33 4.82 27.05
N LYS A 422 -12.92 4.36 28.25
CA LYS A 422 -11.82 3.41 28.39
C LYS A 422 -12.34 1.98 28.43
N VAL A 423 -11.61 1.09 27.79
CA VAL A 423 -11.86 -0.34 27.87
C VAL A 423 -11.51 -0.82 29.28
N ALA A 424 -12.50 -1.21 30.05
CA ALA A 424 -12.34 -1.71 31.41
C ALA A 424 -12.08 -3.22 31.44
N LYS A 425 -12.67 -3.98 30.51
CA LYS A 425 -12.53 -5.44 30.43
C LYS A 425 -12.83 -5.93 29.00
N LEU A 426 -12.16 -6.99 28.61
CA LEU A 426 -12.51 -7.80 27.44
C LEU A 426 -12.95 -9.19 27.90
N ASP A 427 -14.05 -9.70 27.32
CA ASP A 427 -14.60 -11.01 27.64
C ASP A 427 -15.11 -11.68 26.34
N GLY A 428 -14.25 -12.46 25.72
CA GLY A 428 -14.49 -12.99 24.39
C GLY A 428 -14.69 -11.86 23.37
N GLU A 429 -15.87 -11.82 22.76
CA GLU A 429 -16.26 -10.78 21.80
C GLU A 429 -16.86 -9.54 22.48
N ARG A 430 -16.91 -9.49 23.81
CA ARG A 430 -17.49 -8.37 24.55
C ARG A 430 -16.44 -7.39 25.00
N ILE A 431 -16.73 -6.12 24.78
CA ILE A 431 -15.94 -4.97 25.24
C ILE A 431 -16.77 -4.28 26.32
N VAL A 432 -16.21 -4.22 27.56
CA VAL A 432 -16.82 -3.51 28.69
C VAL A 432 -16.09 -2.20 28.91
N PHE A 433 -16.84 -1.10 29.04
CA PHE A 433 -16.29 0.25 29.19
C PHE A 433 -16.46 0.80 30.62
N ASP A 434 -15.63 1.78 30.96
CA ASP A 434 -15.64 2.49 32.24
C ASP A 434 -16.92 3.33 32.48
N ARG A 435 -17.70 3.58 31.39
CA ARG A 435 -18.90 4.41 31.40
C ARG A 435 -20.01 3.83 30.51
N PRO A 436 -21.27 4.28 30.65
CA PRO A 436 -22.37 3.84 29.79
C PRO A 436 -22.12 4.19 28.32
N VAL A 437 -22.40 3.25 27.44
CA VAL A 437 -22.40 3.45 25.99
C VAL A 437 -23.74 4.05 25.53
N PRO A 438 -23.78 4.81 24.41
CA PRO A 438 -25.02 5.37 23.87
C PRO A 438 -26.09 4.28 23.66
N GLU A 439 -27.34 4.62 23.88
CA GLU A 439 -28.43 3.64 23.78
C GLU A 439 -28.70 3.19 22.36
N LYS A 440 -28.60 4.10 21.41
CA LYS A 440 -28.83 3.83 19.99
C LYS A 440 -27.88 4.63 19.12
N THR A 441 -27.52 4.08 17.96
CA THR A 441 -27.07 4.86 16.81
C THR A 441 -28.28 5.27 15.98
N PRO A 442 -28.20 6.35 15.20
CA PRO A 442 -29.25 6.73 14.27
C PRO A 442 -29.59 5.63 13.26
N GLU A 443 -28.65 4.73 12.98
CA GLU A 443 -28.76 3.68 11.98
C GLU A 443 -28.42 2.31 12.59
N GLU A 444 -29.25 1.31 12.35
CA GLU A 444 -29.06 -0.13 12.58
C GLU A 444 -28.58 -0.62 13.97
N GLY A 445 -28.36 0.24 14.96
CA GLY A 445 -28.02 -0.14 16.33
C GLY A 445 -26.63 -0.71 16.56
N TRP A 446 -25.67 -0.46 15.64
CA TRP A 446 -24.26 -0.82 15.81
C TRP A 446 -23.33 0.37 15.67
N PHE A 447 -22.11 0.21 16.18
CA PHE A 447 -21.09 1.25 16.33
C PHE A 447 -19.82 0.87 15.60
N LEU A 448 -19.12 1.86 15.08
CA LEU A 448 -17.70 1.76 14.76
C LEU A 448 -16.90 2.08 16.03
N VAL A 449 -16.00 1.18 16.41
CA VAL A 449 -15.20 1.26 17.65
C VAL A 449 -13.78 1.63 17.25
N MET A 450 -13.40 2.90 17.47
CA MET A 450 -12.13 3.48 17.05
C MET A 450 -11.16 3.55 18.24
N ASP A 451 -10.05 2.82 18.18
CA ASP A 451 -9.01 2.90 19.22
C ASP A 451 -8.12 4.13 18.99
N ARG A 452 -8.27 5.11 19.86
CA ARG A 452 -7.49 6.37 19.78
C ARG A 452 -6.14 6.30 20.52
N THR A 453 -5.90 5.27 21.33
CA THR A 453 -4.64 5.09 22.05
C THR A 453 -3.50 4.70 21.13
N ALA A 454 -3.80 3.85 20.14
CA ALA A 454 -2.82 3.32 19.19
C ALA A 454 -2.90 3.97 17.80
N ALA A 455 -3.48 5.19 17.69
CA ALA A 455 -3.59 5.88 16.42
C ALA A 455 -2.22 6.15 15.78
N SER A 456 -2.06 5.82 14.51
CA SER A 456 -0.82 5.97 13.72
C SER A 456 -0.60 7.40 13.20
N ASP A 457 -1.23 8.40 13.81
CA ASP A 457 -1.13 9.80 13.41
C ASP A 457 0.31 10.34 13.53
N GLY A 458 0.66 11.30 12.69
CA GLY A 458 1.97 11.94 12.71
C GLY A 458 2.98 11.24 11.79
N VAL A 459 2.76 11.33 10.47
CA VAL A 459 3.58 10.68 9.44
C VAL A 459 4.26 11.70 8.54
N VAL A 460 5.57 11.57 8.35
CA VAL A 460 6.34 12.34 7.36
C VAL A 460 6.90 11.40 6.30
N ILE A 461 6.54 11.62 5.05
CA ILE A 461 7.08 10.93 3.87
C ILE A 461 7.76 12.00 3.01
N ARG A 462 9.08 11.93 2.85
CA ARG A 462 9.80 12.94 2.11
C ARG A 462 10.95 12.40 1.27
N ASN A 463 11.27 13.12 0.20
CA ASN A 463 12.38 12.80 -0.70
C ASN A 463 12.27 11.39 -1.32
N CYS A 464 11.07 10.82 -1.40
CA CYS A 464 10.83 9.44 -1.82
C CYS A 464 10.55 9.36 -3.33
N THR A 465 10.87 8.20 -3.91
CA THR A 465 10.55 7.88 -5.31
C THR A 465 9.73 6.59 -5.37
N PHE A 466 8.55 6.69 -5.96
CA PHE A 466 7.62 5.60 -6.19
C PHE A 466 7.45 5.42 -7.70
N GLU A 467 8.04 4.36 -8.25
CA GLU A 467 8.11 4.15 -9.69
C GLU A 467 7.56 2.78 -10.08
N ASP A 468 6.69 2.75 -11.10
CA ASP A 468 6.04 1.52 -11.57
C ASP A 468 5.41 0.71 -10.43
N MET A 469 4.63 1.40 -9.59
CA MET A 469 3.88 0.76 -8.50
C MET A 469 2.70 -0.03 -9.05
N GLU A 470 2.44 -1.20 -8.46
CA GLU A 470 1.28 -2.01 -8.83
C GLU A 470 -0.03 -1.33 -8.45
N MET A 471 -0.09 -0.73 -7.26
CA MET A 471 -1.31 -0.10 -6.78
C MET A 471 -1.07 1.38 -6.47
N ARG A 472 -0.70 1.76 -5.25
CA ARG A 472 -0.75 3.16 -4.79
C ARG A 472 0.04 3.42 -3.50
N THR A 473 0.06 4.68 -3.07
CA THR A 473 0.42 5.09 -1.72
C THR A 473 -0.85 5.49 -0.96
N LEU A 474 -1.13 4.86 0.18
CA LEU A 474 -2.29 5.10 1.03
C LEU A 474 -1.88 5.83 2.31
N ILE A 475 -2.59 6.93 2.61
CA ILE A 475 -2.47 7.70 3.85
C ILE A 475 -3.86 7.80 4.48
N ASN A 476 -4.14 6.92 5.42
CA ASN A 476 -5.42 6.80 6.10
C ASN A 476 -5.30 7.18 7.59
N VAL A 477 -4.49 8.19 7.86
CA VAL A 477 -4.20 8.72 9.19
C VAL A 477 -4.17 10.25 9.16
N SER A 478 -4.23 10.88 10.32
CA SER A 478 -4.16 12.33 10.45
C SER A 478 -2.74 12.84 10.69
N ASP A 479 -2.56 14.17 10.63
CA ASP A 479 -1.28 14.83 10.86
C ASP A 479 -0.17 14.28 9.95
N ALA A 480 -0.40 14.25 8.64
CA ALA A 480 0.55 13.71 7.68
C ALA A 480 1.18 14.79 6.78
N THR A 481 2.46 14.62 6.46
CA THR A 481 3.18 15.45 5.49
C THR A 481 3.83 14.57 4.43
N VAL A 482 3.54 14.86 3.16
CA VAL A 482 4.20 14.26 1.99
C VAL A 482 4.91 15.36 1.23
N GLU A 483 6.24 15.33 1.17
CA GLU A 483 6.99 16.43 0.56
C GLU A 483 8.15 15.97 -0.32
N ASN A 484 8.39 16.69 -1.40
CA ASN A 484 9.51 16.44 -2.32
C ASN A 484 9.53 15.00 -2.87
N CYS A 485 8.37 14.37 -3.02
CA CYS A 485 8.25 12.99 -3.50
C CYS A 485 7.95 12.93 -5.00
N ARG A 486 8.31 11.82 -5.62
CA ARG A 486 8.03 11.54 -7.02
C ARG A 486 7.20 10.27 -7.16
N PHE A 487 6.05 10.38 -7.82
CA PHE A 487 5.16 9.28 -8.17
C PHE A 487 5.16 9.13 -9.70
N VAL A 488 5.75 8.05 -10.20
CA VAL A 488 6.04 7.91 -11.63
C VAL A 488 5.49 6.60 -12.18
N ARG A 489 4.61 6.66 -13.16
CA ARG A 489 4.04 5.50 -13.86
C ARG A 489 3.38 4.48 -12.93
N THR A 490 2.61 4.96 -11.96
CA THR A 490 1.81 4.05 -11.13
C THR A 490 0.77 3.32 -11.97
N ASN A 491 0.54 2.08 -11.68
CA ASN A 491 -0.48 1.29 -12.38
C ASN A 491 -1.89 1.69 -11.93
N GLY A 492 -2.08 1.92 -10.63
CA GLY A 492 -3.29 2.50 -10.04
C GLY A 492 -3.18 4.01 -9.81
N ASP A 493 -3.88 4.52 -8.79
CA ASP A 493 -3.76 5.91 -8.35
C ASP A 493 -2.37 6.15 -7.73
N ALA A 494 -1.91 7.39 -7.67
CA ALA A 494 -0.60 7.64 -7.09
C ALA A 494 -0.67 7.82 -5.57
N LEU A 495 -1.51 8.72 -5.08
CA LEU A 495 -1.64 9.04 -3.65
C LEU A 495 -3.12 9.09 -3.25
N ARG A 496 -3.48 8.38 -2.19
CA ARG A 496 -4.82 8.37 -1.62
C ARG A 496 -4.83 8.82 -0.16
N CYS A 497 -5.81 9.66 0.17
CA CYS A 497 -6.19 10.02 1.53
C CYS A 497 -7.63 9.53 1.74
N ILE A 498 -7.81 8.42 2.41
CA ILE A 498 -9.11 7.75 2.48
C ILE A 498 -9.43 7.23 3.89
N ALA A 499 -10.70 6.90 4.11
CA ALA A 499 -11.14 5.96 5.13
C ALA A 499 -11.97 4.88 4.44
N ASP A 500 -11.68 3.62 4.71
CA ASP A 500 -12.31 2.49 4.02
C ASP A 500 -13.04 1.54 4.97
N TYR A 501 -14.37 1.56 4.87
CA TYR A 501 -15.21 0.56 5.49
C TYR A 501 -16.04 -0.12 4.40
N THR A 502 -15.47 -1.10 3.78
CA THR A 502 -16.18 -1.98 2.89
C THR A 502 -16.62 -3.21 3.68
N LEU A 503 -17.92 -3.38 3.82
CA LEU A 503 -18.57 -4.47 4.55
C LEU A 503 -17.82 -5.80 4.42
N LYS A 504 -17.47 -6.38 5.56
CA LYS A 504 -16.83 -7.69 5.72
C LYS A 504 -15.35 -7.74 5.34
N TRP A 505 -14.79 -6.69 4.68
CA TRP A 505 -13.46 -6.79 4.10
C TRP A 505 -12.44 -5.90 4.79
N TRP A 506 -12.69 -4.60 4.81
CA TRP A 506 -11.77 -3.60 5.31
C TRP A 506 -12.44 -2.78 6.40
N CYS A 507 -11.77 -2.58 7.50
CA CYS A 507 -12.10 -1.63 8.54
C CYS A 507 -10.86 -0.79 8.79
N GLU A 508 -10.50 0.07 7.82
CA GLU A 508 -9.23 0.78 7.73
C GLU A 508 -9.44 2.28 7.69
N GLY A 509 -8.64 3.00 8.48
CA GLY A 509 -8.70 4.45 8.59
C GLY A 509 -9.72 4.93 9.63
N MET A 510 -9.21 5.64 10.62
CA MET A 510 -10.03 6.26 11.67
C MET A 510 -10.21 7.77 11.45
N GLY A 511 -9.94 8.24 10.24
CA GLY A 511 -9.99 9.62 9.79
C GLY A 511 -8.67 10.07 9.20
N THR A 512 -8.75 10.97 8.21
CA THR A 512 -7.59 11.56 7.52
C THR A 512 -7.79 13.07 7.51
N THR A 513 -7.12 13.75 8.42
CA THR A 513 -7.24 15.20 8.59
C THR A 513 -5.88 15.85 8.79
N ASN A 514 -5.78 17.14 8.51
CA ASN A 514 -4.52 17.89 8.64
C ASN A 514 -3.37 17.27 7.83
N VAL A 515 -3.58 17.13 6.51
CA VAL A 515 -2.61 16.55 5.58
C VAL A 515 -2.02 17.62 4.68
N VAL A 516 -0.71 17.64 4.53
CA VAL A 516 0.01 18.52 3.61
C VAL A 516 0.76 17.70 2.58
N VAL A 517 0.47 17.93 1.30
CA VAL A 517 1.22 17.38 0.15
C VAL A 517 1.86 18.54 -0.57
N ARG A 518 3.20 18.63 -0.56
CA ARG A 518 3.88 19.78 -1.16
C ARG A 518 5.11 19.43 -1.98
N ASN A 519 5.34 20.19 -3.02
CA ASN A 519 6.52 20.07 -3.88
C ASN A 519 6.70 18.66 -4.47
N CYS A 520 5.61 17.91 -4.67
CA CYS A 520 5.65 16.55 -5.24
C CYS A 520 5.48 16.58 -6.75
N THR A 521 6.01 15.54 -7.41
CA THR A 521 5.82 15.33 -8.85
C THR A 521 5.03 14.05 -9.08
N PHE A 522 3.95 14.16 -9.85
CA PHE A 522 3.11 13.07 -10.31
C PHE A 522 3.28 12.98 -11.83
N GLU A 523 3.81 11.87 -12.36
CA GLU A 523 4.17 11.77 -13.77
C GLU A 523 3.72 10.46 -14.41
N GLY A 524 2.83 10.57 -15.40
CA GLY A 524 2.40 9.44 -16.22
C GLY A 524 1.72 8.31 -15.46
N ASN A 525 1.01 8.64 -14.39
CA ASN A 525 0.34 7.68 -13.52
C ASN A 525 -0.97 7.17 -14.12
N CYS A 526 -1.61 6.22 -13.44
CA CYS A 526 -2.86 5.58 -13.85
C CYS A 526 -2.71 4.81 -15.18
N VAL A 527 -1.60 4.08 -15.33
CA VAL A 527 -1.32 3.29 -16.54
C VAL A 527 -2.45 2.29 -16.83
N ARG A 528 -2.96 1.65 -15.77
CA ARG A 528 -4.08 0.74 -15.83
C ARG A 528 -5.41 1.50 -15.81
N GLU A 529 -6.32 1.08 -16.66
CA GLU A 529 -7.70 1.52 -16.58
C GLU A 529 -8.47 0.66 -15.58
N MET A 530 -8.77 1.23 -14.42
CA MET A 530 -9.54 0.55 -13.35
C MET A 530 -11.04 0.62 -13.68
N VAL A 531 -11.46 -0.01 -14.78
CA VAL A 531 -12.88 -0.06 -15.17
C VAL A 531 -13.67 -0.90 -14.17
N GLY A 532 -14.69 -0.29 -13.54
CA GLY A 532 -15.63 -0.99 -12.67
C GLY A 532 -15.10 -1.32 -11.27
N SER A 533 -13.98 -0.73 -10.84
CA SER A 533 -13.55 -0.86 -9.46
C SER A 533 -14.26 0.18 -8.58
N TYR A 534 -14.55 -0.19 -7.33
CA TYR A 534 -15.06 0.71 -6.30
C TYR A 534 -14.12 1.88 -6.00
N TYR A 535 -12.87 1.79 -6.45
CA TYR A 535 -11.80 2.56 -5.89
C TYR A 535 -11.54 3.89 -6.57
N SER A 536 -11.50 4.00 -7.84
CA SER A 536 -11.33 5.28 -8.51
C SER A 536 -11.40 5.13 -10.03
N LEU A 537 -11.62 6.24 -10.71
CA LEU A 537 -11.55 6.31 -12.17
C LEU A 537 -10.11 6.45 -12.69
N GLY A 538 -9.12 6.35 -11.78
CA GLY A 538 -7.71 6.63 -12.04
C GLY A 538 -7.41 8.11 -11.86
N ALA A 539 -6.68 8.46 -10.78
CA ALA A 539 -6.25 9.82 -10.52
C ALA A 539 -4.88 9.85 -9.82
N ASP A 540 -4.17 10.95 -9.97
CA ASP A 540 -2.91 11.15 -9.25
C ASP A 540 -3.15 11.33 -7.75
N PHE A 541 -4.16 12.10 -7.40
CA PHE A 541 -4.56 12.34 -6.01
C PHE A 541 -6.04 11.99 -5.80
N VAL A 542 -6.31 11.20 -4.75
CA VAL A 542 -7.67 10.72 -4.46
C VAL A 542 -8.03 10.97 -3.01
N THR A 543 -9.24 11.50 -2.79
CA THR A 543 -9.92 11.41 -1.50
C THR A 543 -11.17 10.53 -1.63
N TRP A 544 -11.43 9.71 -0.62
CA TRP A 544 -12.61 8.86 -0.63
C TRP A 544 -12.99 8.39 0.76
N LEU A 545 -14.28 8.22 0.97
CA LEU A 545 -14.86 7.60 2.15
C LEU A 545 -15.65 6.37 1.72
N GLY A 546 -15.14 5.18 2.02
CA GLY A 546 -15.85 3.93 1.84
C GLY A 546 -16.87 3.75 2.96
N HIS A 547 -18.10 3.43 2.62
CA HIS A 547 -19.15 3.10 3.59
C HIS A 547 -19.97 1.90 3.15
N PRO A 548 -20.62 1.18 4.08
CA PRO A 548 -21.49 0.09 3.74
C PRO A 548 -22.62 0.54 2.82
N LYS A 549 -23.01 -0.33 1.87
CA LYS A 549 -24.14 -0.05 0.97
C LYS A 549 -25.46 0.15 1.72
N GLU A 550 -25.56 -0.38 2.92
CA GLU A 550 -26.71 -0.23 3.80
C GLU A 550 -26.79 1.14 4.46
N VAL A 551 -25.67 1.85 4.55
CA VAL A 551 -25.66 3.24 5.03
C VAL A 551 -26.09 4.12 3.87
N LYS A 552 -27.32 4.58 3.90
CA LYS A 552 -27.93 5.36 2.82
C LYS A 552 -27.28 6.72 2.63
N GLU A 553 -26.73 7.30 3.69
CA GLU A 553 -26.08 8.63 3.66
C GLU A 553 -24.90 8.68 4.61
N ALA A 554 -23.66 8.61 4.07
CA ALA A 554 -22.52 9.12 4.80
C ALA A 554 -22.63 10.65 4.82
N ARG A 555 -22.66 11.25 6.01
CA ARG A 555 -22.64 12.70 6.14
C ARG A 555 -21.22 13.22 6.00
N LEU A 556 -21.05 14.29 5.27
CA LEU A 556 -19.79 15.03 5.28
C LEU A 556 -19.49 15.46 6.70
N ASN A 557 -18.38 15.00 7.25
CA ASN A 557 -17.93 15.44 8.54
C ASN A 557 -16.41 15.69 8.52
N ARG A 558 -15.98 16.65 9.33
CA ARG A 558 -14.60 17.13 9.35
C ARG A 558 -13.59 16.18 9.99
N ARG A 559 -14.00 15.01 10.43
CA ARG A 559 -13.09 14.05 11.05
C ARG A 559 -12.57 13.01 10.10
N PHE A 560 -13.18 12.86 8.92
CA PHE A 560 -12.83 11.72 8.08
C PHE A 560 -11.92 12.04 6.92
N VAL A 561 -12.27 12.92 6.06
CA VAL A 561 -11.38 13.36 4.97
C VAL A 561 -11.49 14.87 4.93
N SER A 562 -10.64 15.56 5.66
CA SER A 562 -10.72 17.01 5.73
C SER A 562 -9.37 17.69 5.93
N ASP A 563 -9.37 18.99 5.76
CA ASP A 563 -8.21 19.84 6.03
C ASP A 563 -6.95 19.30 5.31
N ILE A 564 -7.04 19.23 3.97
CA ILE A 564 -5.94 18.73 3.11
C ILE A 564 -5.45 19.86 2.21
N LEU A 565 -4.14 20.11 2.23
CA LEU A 565 -3.47 21.07 1.35
C LEU A 565 -2.57 20.34 0.35
N VAL A 566 -2.78 20.57 -0.94
CA VAL A 566 -1.91 20.12 -2.04
C VAL A 566 -1.32 21.37 -2.69
N GLU A 567 -0.02 21.61 -2.49
CA GLU A 567 0.62 22.88 -2.85
C GLU A 567 1.95 22.70 -3.58
N GLY A 568 2.20 23.51 -4.60
CA GLY A 568 3.47 23.55 -5.33
C GLY A 568 3.81 22.24 -6.05
N CYS A 569 2.83 21.38 -6.29
CA CYS A 569 3.01 20.09 -6.94
C CYS A 569 2.96 20.21 -8.47
N THR A 570 3.61 19.26 -9.16
CA THR A 570 3.53 19.12 -10.61
C THR A 570 2.82 17.83 -10.98
N PHE A 571 1.74 17.93 -11.75
CA PHE A 571 0.99 16.80 -12.32
C PHE A 571 1.26 16.77 -13.83
N ARG A 572 2.07 15.82 -14.27
CA ARG A 572 2.54 15.75 -15.66
C ARG A 572 2.05 14.49 -16.37
N ASP A 573 1.44 14.66 -17.53
CA ASP A 573 1.02 13.58 -18.41
C ASP A 573 0.24 12.45 -17.72
N SER A 574 -0.55 12.79 -16.70
CA SER A 574 -1.47 11.87 -16.06
C SER A 574 -2.42 11.26 -17.06
N LEU A 575 -2.58 9.95 -17.00
CA LEU A 575 -3.54 9.25 -17.86
C LEU A 575 -4.97 9.32 -17.34
N GLY A 576 -5.18 9.79 -16.12
CA GLY A 576 -6.48 9.99 -15.49
C GLY A 576 -6.71 11.44 -15.04
N TYR A 577 -7.55 11.65 -14.04
CA TYR A 577 -7.69 12.94 -13.36
C TYR A 577 -6.41 13.31 -12.62
N PHE A 578 -6.11 14.61 -12.46
CA PHE A 578 -5.08 14.98 -11.51
C PHE A 578 -5.60 14.94 -10.06
N ALA A 579 -6.92 15.09 -9.87
CA ALA A 579 -7.57 14.94 -8.56
C ALA A 579 -8.98 14.33 -8.73
N ASP A 580 -9.30 13.30 -7.95
CA ASP A 580 -10.64 12.72 -7.78
C ASP A 580 -11.05 12.85 -6.33
N LEU A 581 -11.85 13.87 -6.02
CA LEU A 581 -12.19 14.28 -4.68
C LEU A 581 -13.61 13.88 -4.34
N ARG A 582 -13.74 12.94 -3.42
CA ARG A 582 -15.02 12.42 -2.97
C ARG A 582 -15.12 12.41 -1.45
N PHE A 583 -16.25 12.85 -0.92
CA PHE A 583 -16.53 12.91 0.52
C PHE A 583 -15.53 13.75 1.34
N GLY A 584 -14.84 14.70 0.69
CA GLY A 584 -13.84 15.54 1.34
C GLY A 584 -14.40 16.91 1.77
N THR A 585 -13.84 17.46 2.84
CA THR A 585 -14.18 18.78 3.36
C THR A 585 -12.92 19.63 3.53
N ASP A 586 -13.00 20.92 3.16
CA ASP A 586 -11.90 21.88 3.31
C ASP A 586 -10.59 21.41 2.61
N LEU A 587 -10.68 21.10 1.30
CA LEU A 587 -9.58 20.66 0.48
C LEU A 587 -9.02 21.82 -0.35
N VAL A 588 -7.71 22.03 -0.31
CA VAL A 588 -7.04 23.15 -0.99
C VAL A 588 -6.02 22.65 -1.99
N PHE A 589 -6.17 23.05 -3.26
CA PHE A 589 -5.20 22.83 -4.32
C PHE A 589 -4.66 24.19 -4.76
N ARG A 590 -3.39 24.48 -4.40
CA ARG A 590 -2.83 25.81 -4.58
C ARG A 590 -1.46 25.80 -5.24
N ASN A 591 -1.21 26.74 -6.15
CA ASN A 591 0.10 26.94 -6.78
C ASN A 591 0.63 25.69 -7.51
N ASN A 592 -0.23 24.80 -8.00
CA ASN A 592 0.18 23.59 -8.69
C ASN A 592 0.34 23.81 -10.19
N VAL A 593 1.14 22.98 -10.82
CA VAL A 593 1.31 22.93 -12.29
C VAL A 593 0.71 21.62 -12.80
N ILE A 594 -0.30 21.73 -13.67
CA ILE A 594 -0.93 20.60 -14.35
C ILE A 594 -0.50 20.67 -15.82
N GLU A 595 0.33 19.73 -16.26
CA GLU A 595 1.02 19.79 -17.55
C GLU A 595 0.70 18.56 -18.41
N ARG A 596 0.34 18.81 -19.68
CA ARG A 596 0.28 17.80 -20.73
C ARG A 596 1.37 18.10 -21.73
N THR A 597 2.38 17.25 -21.84
CA THR A 597 3.50 17.49 -22.77
C THR A 597 3.20 17.00 -24.18
N GLY A 598 2.23 16.09 -24.34
CA GLY A 598 1.93 15.40 -25.60
C GLY A 598 2.92 14.27 -25.94
N ARG A 599 3.94 14.02 -25.13
CA ARG A 599 4.98 13.01 -25.39
C ARG A 599 4.52 11.58 -25.09
N ARG A 600 3.49 11.40 -24.30
CA ARG A 600 2.90 10.09 -24.00
C ARG A 600 1.56 10.00 -24.69
N GLY A 601 1.40 9.12 -25.65
CA GLY A 601 0.20 8.69 -26.37
C GLY A 601 -1.13 9.42 -26.10
N ALA A 602 -2.23 9.00 -26.63
CA ALA A 602 -3.51 9.68 -26.44
C ALA A 602 -3.87 9.73 -24.93
N CYS A 603 -3.68 10.91 -24.32
CA CYS A 603 -4.25 11.19 -23.01
C CYS A 603 -5.76 10.91 -23.03
N ARG A 604 -6.31 10.34 -21.98
CA ARG A 604 -7.77 10.19 -21.83
C ARG A 604 -8.42 11.58 -21.82
N GLU A 605 -9.70 11.66 -22.15
CA GLU A 605 -10.46 12.91 -22.11
C GLU A 605 -10.40 13.59 -20.72
N THR A 606 -10.30 12.78 -19.65
CA THR A 606 -10.20 13.24 -18.26
C THR A 606 -8.81 13.70 -17.83
N SER A 607 -7.78 13.48 -18.65
CA SER A 607 -6.40 13.84 -18.29
C SER A 607 -6.26 15.32 -17.99
N GLY A 608 -5.65 15.62 -16.83
CA GLY A 608 -5.44 16.99 -16.33
C GLY A 608 -6.72 17.70 -15.86
N SER A 609 -7.84 16.99 -15.77
CA SER A 609 -9.09 17.46 -15.17
C SER A 609 -9.20 17.02 -13.70
N ALA A 610 -10.15 17.58 -12.95
CA ALA A 610 -10.51 17.11 -11.62
C ALA A 610 -11.96 16.65 -11.58
N ARG A 611 -12.28 15.75 -10.63
CA ARG A 611 -13.64 15.31 -10.35
C ARG A 611 -14.00 15.62 -8.91
N LEU A 612 -15.23 16.09 -8.69
CA LEU A 612 -15.79 16.35 -7.37
C LEU A 612 -17.10 15.59 -7.19
N GLU A 613 -17.25 14.96 -6.02
CA GLU A 613 -18.48 14.26 -5.62
C GLU A 613 -18.67 14.38 -4.12
N ARG A 614 -19.80 14.94 -3.67
CA ARG A 614 -20.11 15.13 -2.25
C ARG A 614 -18.96 15.75 -1.47
N VAL A 615 -18.59 16.96 -1.83
CA VAL A 615 -17.50 17.72 -1.20
C VAL A 615 -17.99 19.06 -0.71
N CYS A 616 -17.30 19.60 0.31
CA CYS A 616 -17.58 20.92 0.88
C CYS A 616 -16.29 21.71 1.09
N GLY A 617 -16.30 23.02 0.76
CA GLY A 617 -15.15 23.89 1.03
C GLY A 617 -13.91 23.60 0.19
N VAL A 618 -14.06 23.17 -1.07
CA VAL A 618 -12.93 22.88 -1.97
C VAL A 618 -12.44 24.15 -2.65
N ARG A 619 -11.14 24.40 -2.61
CA ARG A 619 -10.50 25.57 -3.22
C ARG A 619 -9.43 25.15 -4.23
N PHE A 620 -9.53 25.68 -5.46
CA PHE A 620 -8.47 25.61 -6.46
C PHE A 620 -7.95 27.03 -6.70
N GLU A 621 -6.71 27.31 -6.24
CA GLU A 621 -6.16 28.65 -6.20
C GLU A 621 -4.82 28.75 -6.92
N ASN A 622 -4.69 29.68 -7.86
CA ASN A 622 -3.44 30.01 -8.55
C ASN A 622 -2.77 28.80 -9.23
N ASN A 623 -3.54 27.81 -9.70
CA ASN A 623 -2.96 26.67 -10.41
C ASN A 623 -2.72 27.03 -11.89
N ALA A 624 -1.64 26.49 -12.46
CA ALA A 624 -1.28 26.73 -13.85
C ALA A 624 -1.45 25.44 -14.68
N PHE A 625 -2.36 25.49 -15.66
CA PHE A 625 -2.57 24.41 -16.62
C PHE A 625 -1.77 24.70 -17.89
N LYS A 626 -0.82 23.82 -18.23
CA LYS A 626 0.03 23.92 -19.41
C LYS A 626 -0.38 22.86 -20.43
N LEU A 627 -0.84 23.26 -21.60
CA LEU A 627 -1.44 22.38 -22.59
C LEU A 627 -0.86 22.61 -23.98
N PRO A 628 -0.69 21.56 -24.81
CA PRO A 628 -0.43 21.73 -26.23
C PRO A 628 -1.54 22.54 -26.92
N ALA A 629 -1.17 23.28 -27.95
CA ALA A 629 -2.14 23.92 -28.82
C ALA A 629 -3.13 22.87 -29.39
N GLY A 630 -4.41 23.15 -29.32
CA GLY A 630 -5.45 22.20 -29.76
C GLY A 630 -5.88 21.13 -28.77
N ALA A 631 -5.16 20.92 -27.66
CA ALA A 631 -5.62 20.00 -26.61
C ALA A 631 -6.94 20.49 -25.98
N PRO A 632 -7.86 19.58 -25.59
CA PRO A 632 -9.05 19.95 -24.85
C PRO A 632 -8.69 20.73 -23.58
N ALA A 633 -9.48 21.73 -23.22
CA ALA A 633 -9.31 22.44 -21.95
C ALA A 633 -9.58 21.48 -20.78
N PRO A 634 -8.83 21.61 -19.68
CA PRO A 634 -9.13 20.86 -18.47
C PRO A 634 -10.47 21.32 -17.91
N ARG A 635 -11.19 20.42 -17.28
CA ARG A 635 -12.51 20.69 -16.72
C ARG A 635 -12.62 20.17 -15.29
N LEU A 636 -13.53 20.78 -14.57
CA LEU A 636 -13.97 20.31 -13.27
C LEU A 636 -15.27 19.52 -13.49
N ASP A 637 -15.18 18.19 -13.44
CA ASP A 637 -16.34 17.31 -13.55
C ASP A 637 -17.03 17.22 -12.18
N VAL A 638 -18.29 17.62 -12.14
CA VAL A 638 -19.04 17.73 -10.90
C VAL A 638 -20.16 16.71 -10.90
N ALA A 639 -20.14 15.83 -9.91
CA ALA A 639 -21.26 14.96 -9.55
C ALA A 639 -22.04 15.56 -8.36
N ASP A 640 -23.08 14.88 -7.90
CA ASP A 640 -23.99 15.35 -6.84
C ASP A 640 -23.32 15.88 -5.56
N GLY A 641 -23.93 16.89 -4.94
CA GLY A 641 -23.66 17.28 -3.55
C GLY A 641 -22.41 18.12 -3.33
N MET A 642 -22.24 19.20 -4.08
CA MET A 642 -21.18 20.19 -3.83
C MET A 642 -21.66 21.39 -3.01
N GLU A 643 -20.84 21.81 -2.06
CA GLU A 643 -21.00 23.10 -1.38
C GLU A 643 -19.65 23.84 -1.30
N GLY A 644 -19.68 25.18 -1.51
CA GLY A 644 -18.54 26.05 -1.25
C GLY A 644 -17.29 25.74 -2.08
N VAL A 645 -17.43 25.47 -3.39
CA VAL A 645 -16.29 25.34 -4.31
C VAL A 645 -15.83 26.72 -4.76
N THR A 646 -14.54 26.98 -4.66
CA THR A 646 -13.90 28.22 -5.10
C THR A 646 -12.86 27.94 -6.17
N LEU A 647 -12.95 28.67 -7.29
CA LEU A 647 -11.92 28.72 -8.33
C LEU A 647 -11.38 30.15 -8.37
N ARG A 648 -10.08 30.34 -8.13
CA ARG A 648 -9.49 31.69 -8.06
C ARG A 648 -8.08 31.72 -8.64
N GLY A 649 -7.82 32.64 -9.54
CA GLY A 649 -6.48 32.88 -10.08
C GLY A 649 -5.87 31.73 -10.87
N ASN A 650 -6.67 30.74 -11.28
CA ASN A 650 -6.16 29.63 -12.10
C ASN A 650 -5.97 30.10 -13.54
N VAL A 651 -4.91 29.65 -14.21
CA VAL A 651 -4.58 30.09 -15.56
C VAL A 651 -4.34 28.90 -16.50
N ILE A 652 -4.86 29.01 -17.72
CA ILE A 652 -4.61 28.04 -18.79
C ILE A 652 -3.61 28.66 -19.77
N ARG A 653 -2.46 28.00 -19.95
CA ARG A 653 -1.42 28.39 -20.89
C ARG A 653 -1.29 27.37 -21.99
N ARG A 654 -1.29 27.81 -23.26
CA ARG A 654 -1.13 26.95 -24.43
C ARG A 654 0.23 27.15 -25.06
N PHE A 655 0.91 26.06 -25.42
CA PHE A 655 2.19 26.07 -26.12
C PHE A 655 2.09 25.29 -27.44
N LYS A 656 2.90 25.65 -28.42
CA LYS A 656 3.07 24.87 -29.64
C LYS A 656 3.99 23.69 -29.32
N MET A 657 3.61 22.49 -29.72
CA MET A 657 4.53 21.36 -29.69
C MET A 657 5.68 21.65 -30.66
N GLU A 658 6.92 21.61 -30.18
CA GLU A 658 8.05 21.54 -31.10
C GLU A 658 8.00 20.17 -31.77
N GLU A 659 7.93 20.16 -33.10
CA GLU A 659 8.11 18.92 -33.84
C GLU A 659 9.49 18.38 -33.48
N ASP A 660 9.56 17.19 -32.93
CA ASP A 660 10.81 16.51 -32.63
C ASP A 660 11.63 16.44 -33.93
N ARG A 661 12.73 17.20 -34.00
CA ARG A 661 13.71 17.14 -35.08
C ARG A 661 14.67 15.98 -34.85
#